data_07dd97f74cede69fba10d0ee16f47812
#
_entry.id   07dd97f74cede69fba10d0ee16f47812
#
_cell.length_a   1.000
_cell.length_b   1.000
_cell.length_c   1.000
_cell.angle_alpha   90.00
_cell.angle_beta   90.00
_cell.angle_gamma   90.00
#
_symmetry.space_group_name_H-M   'P 1'
#
loop_
_entity.id
_entity.type
_entity.pdbx_description
1 polymer ?
#
loop_
_entity_poly.entity_id
_entity_poly.type
_entity_poly.pdbx_seq_one_letter_code
_entity_poly.pdbx_strand_id
1 'polypeptide(L)'
;ELEAYGVSIVSLSIPLEQMIGSDGFYSNFCPSGVITATRPRGLARMEVFDPTGKRVGNSQVELAVSGNGSSNWGMKSLRIYYKGSLNEGGGLESNLHYDFFGGRALDSRGEAVTSFSRLLLRNSGNDCNTSFIRDAYMQRVTSVLNADTMATASTLVFVNGEFWGVYNMRERYSPEYVESHYGVDKNNVTVIESDYSQVHTNTNADFVLSAGVEGDQKPFIDMVAYMRRNDLAEQKNYEYVSSLMDMDSFIDMWVARLFFVARDWPENNIKVWRNKNPEDPSGFDTKWHFTMLDMDMGLSFYDFTTEDHNFFWAFDSNSVCGAMMRALIRNEGFRQRFILRYYEVFTEIFTPEYLGAELEAMIAERDGLMSLQQARWGGEGASVATWNREAGKMRSFVANRQAKGLQHMFDYFNVTAADMEQLTHRKVTFSFRDTRATVSCDGEAVRADTVIRFEADSRTLRIRATARAGYSLTAIVWTGSDGKSQTVTPDSGQGEAVFTVTCSGTVAVYARKNASGGDETPTGTLVAGATYLFCLTEDGDLYAWGDNRGGVLGLNSASLTISKPTLVMRNVAQVATSSGCDFENGNTAWMTAILTRDGRLYTVGANASGQLGRKGTVSDARLGQVSFSGKIRSISVGHDHMLVLDANGVLWGVGNNSYGQIRASASSTTSFVRVADHVTAMAAGRRSTLYIDENARLYGLGDNRWNKMVAGGGDRL
;
A
#
# COMPACT_ATOMS: atom_id res chain seq x y z
N GLU A 1 18.46 10.18 -26.52
CA GLU A 1 17.83 8.95 -27.11
C GLU A 1 17.34 7.98 -26.00
N LEU A 2 18.09 7.82 -24.90
CA LEU A 2 17.72 6.90 -23.81
C LEU A 2 16.51 7.39 -23.00
N GLU A 3 16.26 8.69 -22.93
CA GLU A 3 15.06 9.30 -22.33
C GLU A 3 13.76 8.78 -22.96
N ALA A 4 13.81 8.38 -24.24
CA ALA A 4 12.66 7.85 -24.97
C ALA A 4 12.13 6.50 -24.39
N TYR A 5 12.94 5.80 -23.59
CA TYR A 5 12.52 4.53 -22.97
C TYR A 5 11.79 4.71 -21.64
N GLY A 6 11.78 5.92 -21.06
CA GLY A 6 10.98 6.23 -19.88
C GLY A 6 11.36 5.46 -18.59
N VAL A 7 12.59 4.93 -18.53
CA VAL A 7 13.10 4.18 -17.38
C VAL A 7 14.38 4.78 -16.83
N SER A 8 14.65 4.55 -15.56
CA SER A 8 15.89 5.00 -14.91
C SER A 8 17.11 4.28 -15.49
N ILE A 9 18.26 4.96 -15.43
CA ILE A 9 19.55 4.45 -15.90
C ILE A 9 20.49 4.32 -14.71
N VAL A 10 21.20 3.22 -14.63
CA VAL A 10 22.31 2.99 -13.70
C VAL A 10 23.60 2.84 -14.48
N SER A 11 24.54 3.71 -14.22
CA SER A 11 25.89 3.65 -14.79
C SER A 11 26.88 3.20 -13.72
N LEU A 12 27.58 2.11 -13.98
CA LEU A 12 28.59 1.52 -13.09
C LEU A 12 29.97 1.68 -13.72
N SER A 13 30.87 2.43 -13.05
CA SER A 13 32.28 2.48 -13.40
C SER A 13 33.06 1.58 -12.46
N ILE A 14 33.60 0.48 -13.00
CA ILE A 14 34.22 -0.60 -12.23
C ILE A 14 35.65 -0.83 -12.76
N PRO A 15 36.69 -0.85 -11.91
CA PRO A 15 38.00 -1.29 -12.33
C PRO A 15 37.93 -2.71 -12.90
N LEU A 16 38.42 -2.92 -14.13
CA LEU A 16 38.26 -4.18 -14.84
C LEU A 16 38.83 -5.37 -14.06
N GLU A 17 39.96 -5.20 -13.38
CA GLU A 17 40.60 -6.21 -12.54
C GLU A 17 39.70 -6.65 -11.37
N GLN A 18 38.95 -5.71 -10.77
CA GLN A 18 38.01 -6.03 -9.67
C GLN A 18 36.77 -6.76 -10.20
N MET A 19 36.41 -6.57 -11.45
CA MET A 19 35.25 -7.23 -12.06
C MET A 19 35.60 -8.63 -12.58
N ILE A 20 36.61 -8.76 -13.45
CA ILE A 20 36.91 -9.99 -14.21
C ILE A 20 38.34 -10.52 -14.03
N GLY A 21 39.16 -9.90 -13.18
CA GLY A 21 40.50 -10.38 -12.84
C GLY A 21 40.49 -11.72 -12.09
N SER A 22 41.68 -12.22 -11.71
CA SER A 22 41.82 -13.49 -10.97
C SER A 22 40.98 -13.52 -9.67
N ASP A 23 40.79 -12.38 -9.02
CA ASP A 23 39.99 -12.19 -7.82
C ASP A 23 38.70 -11.39 -8.10
N GLY A 24 38.36 -11.20 -9.38
CA GLY A 24 37.23 -10.39 -9.80
C GLY A 24 35.89 -10.97 -9.33
N PHE A 25 35.04 -10.13 -8.73
CA PHE A 25 33.79 -10.58 -8.15
C PHE A 25 32.77 -11.14 -9.15
N TYR A 26 32.87 -10.76 -10.41
CA TYR A 26 31.95 -11.20 -11.48
C TYR A 26 32.36 -12.57 -12.07
N SER A 27 33.65 -12.84 -12.16
CA SER A 27 34.21 -14.12 -12.68
C SER A 27 34.39 -15.17 -11.60
N ASN A 28 34.68 -14.78 -10.35
CA ASN A 28 34.95 -15.66 -9.22
C ASN A 28 33.77 -15.72 -8.22
N PHE A 29 32.55 -15.72 -8.72
CA PHE A 29 31.37 -15.93 -7.86
C PHE A 29 31.34 -17.35 -7.31
N CYS A 30 30.77 -17.52 -6.13
CA CYS A 30 30.66 -18.84 -5.48
C CYS A 30 29.76 -19.77 -6.33
N PRO A 31 30.20 -20.98 -6.69
CA PRO A 31 29.37 -21.95 -7.42
C PRO A 31 28.08 -22.26 -6.67
N SER A 32 27.04 -22.67 -7.40
CA SER A 32 25.76 -23.08 -6.85
C SER A 32 25.91 -24.09 -5.69
N GLY A 33 25.25 -23.84 -4.59
CA GLY A 33 25.18 -24.75 -3.44
C GLY A 33 25.91 -24.32 -2.19
N VAL A 34 26.67 -23.23 -2.20
CA VAL A 34 27.34 -22.72 -0.98
C VAL A 34 26.84 -21.28 -0.73
N ILE A 35 25.89 -21.11 0.19
CA ILE A 35 25.55 -19.81 0.73
C ILE A 35 26.68 -19.41 1.70
N THR A 36 27.77 -18.86 1.16
CA THR A 36 28.81 -18.30 2.01
C THR A 36 28.50 -16.85 2.34
N ALA A 37 28.67 -16.48 3.61
CA ALA A 37 28.57 -15.11 4.09
C ALA A 37 29.53 -14.13 3.35
N THR A 38 30.53 -14.65 2.65
CA THR A 38 31.63 -13.91 2.01
C THR A 38 31.67 -14.14 0.50
N ARG A 39 30.71 -13.53 -0.22
CA ARG A 39 30.87 -13.41 -1.68
C ARG A 39 31.92 -12.35 -2.00
N PRO A 40 32.82 -12.56 -2.99
CA PRO A 40 33.74 -11.53 -3.44
C PRO A 40 32.99 -10.23 -3.75
N ARG A 41 33.58 -9.12 -3.38
CA ARG A 41 33.03 -7.78 -3.60
C ARG A 41 34.02 -6.93 -4.39
N GLY A 42 33.48 -6.09 -5.26
CA GLY A 42 34.24 -5.08 -6.00
C GLY A 42 33.71 -3.68 -5.71
N LEU A 43 34.59 -2.71 -5.70
CA LEU A 43 34.23 -1.31 -5.62
C LEU A 43 33.81 -0.78 -7.00
N ALA A 44 32.74 0.00 -7.03
CA ALA A 44 32.27 0.68 -8.22
C ALA A 44 31.83 2.10 -7.87
N ARG A 45 31.97 3.02 -8.80
CA ARG A 45 31.22 4.26 -8.81
C ARG A 45 29.91 4.01 -9.50
N MET A 46 28.82 4.37 -8.84
CA MET A 46 27.47 4.24 -9.36
C MET A 46 26.83 5.62 -9.52
N GLU A 47 26.39 5.92 -10.71
CA GLU A 47 25.55 7.07 -11.01
C GLU A 47 24.17 6.59 -11.43
N VAL A 48 23.15 7.28 -10.93
CA VAL A 48 21.74 6.99 -11.21
C VAL A 48 21.12 8.21 -11.89
N PHE A 49 20.44 7.96 -13.00
CA PHE A 49 19.71 8.98 -13.75
C PHE A 49 18.22 8.59 -13.75
N ASP A 50 17.37 9.57 -13.53
CA ASP A 50 15.92 9.40 -13.66
C ASP A 50 15.49 9.25 -15.12
N PRO A 51 14.21 8.95 -15.41
CA PRO A 51 13.71 8.81 -16.78
C PRO A 51 13.85 10.07 -17.65
N THR A 52 14.10 11.24 -17.05
CA THR A 52 14.33 12.50 -17.77
C THR A 52 15.81 12.73 -18.10
N GLY A 53 16.70 11.81 -17.69
CA GLY A 53 18.15 11.95 -17.85
C GLY A 53 18.83 12.80 -16.78
N LYS A 54 18.10 13.28 -15.77
CA LYS A 54 18.66 14.01 -14.64
C LYS A 54 19.36 13.05 -13.70
N ARG A 55 20.61 13.37 -13.31
CA ARG A 55 21.33 12.59 -12.30
C ARG A 55 20.69 12.79 -10.92
N VAL A 56 20.25 11.68 -10.32
CA VAL A 56 19.59 11.61 -9.00
C VAL A 56 20.38 10.81 -7.97
N GLY A 57 21.50 10.22 -8.36
CA GLY A 57 22.41 9.51 -7.45
C GLY A 57 23.84 9.51 -7.95
N ASN A 58 24.80 9.61 -7.03
CA ASN A 58 26.23 9.56 -7.32
C ASN A 58 27.00 9.08 -6.09
N SER A 59 27.39 7.80 -6.08
CA SER A 59 27.97 7.16 -4.90
C SER A 59 29.05 6.17 -5.27
N GLN A 60 29.98 5.95 -4.36
CA GLN A 60 30.83 4.76 -4.37
C GLN A 60 30.10 3.62 -3.63
N VAL A 61 30.00 2.46 -4.25
CA VAL A 61 29.28 1.31 -3.74
C VAL A 61 30.14 0.04 -3.80
N GLU A 62 29.86 -0.92 -2.95
CA GLU A 62 30.33 -2.29 -3.15
C GLU A 62 29.31 -3.09 -3.93
N LEU A 63 29.79 -3.89 -4.88
CA LEU A 63 28.98 -4.81 -5.68
C LEU A 63 29.37 -6.26 -5.36
N ALA A 64 28.38 -7.14 -5.35
CA ALA A 64 28.61 -8.58 -5.29
C ALA A 64 27.57 -9.31 -6.19
N VAL A 65 27.96 -10.41 -6.79
CA VAL A 65 27.02 -11.27 -7.53
C VAL A 65 25.97 -11.85 -6.59
N SER A 66 24.72 -11.90 -7.05
CA SER A 66 23.57 -12.50 -6.35
C SER A 66 23.01 -13.69 -7.13
N GLY A 67 22.26 -14.54 -6.43
CA GLY A 67 21.64 -15.75 -6.97
C GLY A 67 22.47 -16.99 -6.73
N ASN A 68 21.83 -18.16 -6.82
CA ASN A 68 22.47 -19.47 -6.79
C ASN A 68 22.60 -20.00 -8.24
N GLY A 69 21.67 -20.81 -8.74
CA GLY A 69 21.66 -21.28 -10.13
C GLY A 69 21.71 -20.15 -11.16
N SER A 70 20.96 -19.07 -10.92
CA SER A 70 20.91 -17.90 -11.82
C SER A 70 22.24 -17.11 -11.91
N SER A 71 23.19 -17.34 -11.00
CA SER A 71 24.52 -16.74 -11.10
C SER A 71 25.41 -17.37 -12.19
N ASN A 72 25.00 -18.49 -12.79
CA ASN A 72 25.71 -19.14 -13.90
C ASN A 72 25.43 -18.47 -15.27
N TRP A 73 24.39 -17.64 -15.38
CA TRP A 73 24.12 -16.86 -16.60
C TRP A 73 25.19 -15.79 -16.83
N GLY A 74 25.47 -15.43 -18.06
CA GLY A 74 26.39 -14.34 -18.40
C GLY A 74 25.94 -13.01 -17.79
N MET A 75 24.65 -12.70 -17.92
CA MET A 75 24.02 -11.59 -17.21
C MET A 75 23.71 -11.98 -15.75
N LYS A 76 24.48 -11.46 -14.82
CA LYS A 76 24.36 -11.79 -13.39
C LYS A 76 23.59 -10.72 -12.63
N SER A 77 22.84 -11.15 -11.60
CA SER A 77 22.27 -10.22 -10.62
C SER A 77 23.37 -9.63 -9.73
N LEU A 78 23.26 -8.34 -9.40
CA LEU A 78 24.25 -7.59 -8.61
C LEU A 78 23.61 -7.00 -7.35
N ARG A 79 24.13 -7.37 -6.19
CA ARG A 79 23.83 -6.71 -4.90
C ARG A 79 24.60 -5.40 -4.85
N ILE A 80 23.90 -4.34 -4.46
CA ILE A 80 24.48 -3.00 -4.28
C ILE A 80 24.49 -2.69 -2.78
N TYR A 81 25.65 -2.30 -2.29
CA TYR A 81 25.84 -1.93 -0.89
C TYR A 81 26.36 -0.49 -0.83
N TYR A 82 25.52 0.42 -0.40
CA TYR A 82 25.95 1.75 -0.01
C TYR A 82 26.61 1.69 1.36
N LYS A 83 27.72 2.39 1.50
CA LYS A 83 28.45 2.53 2.77
C LYS A 83 28.86 3.96 2.97
N GLY A 84 28.39 4.59 4.05
CA GLY A 84 28.73 5.97 4.39
C GLY A 84 30.23 6.22 4.39
N SER A 85 31.02 5.31 4.97
CA SER A 85 32.49 5.43 5.05
C SER A 85 33.22 5.50 3.69
N LEU A 86 32.63 4.99 2.61
CA LEU A 86 33.20 5.11 1.27
C LEU A 86 32.97 6.48 0.64
N ASN A 87 32.05 7.27 1.18
CA ASN A 87 31.54 8.50 0.60
C ASN A 87 31.88 9.73 1.47
N GLU A 88 32.60 9.54 2.58
CA GLU A 88 33.00 10.63 3.47
C GLU A 88 33.98 11.60 2.78
N GLY A 89 33.67 12.88 2.86
CA GLY A 89 34.55 13.97 2.37
C GLY A 89 34.63 14.16 0.85
N GLY A 90 33.95 13.34 0.05
CA GLY A 90 34.04 13.34 -1.42
C GLY A 90 32.91 14.02 -2.18
N GLY A 91 31.91 14.56 -1.51
CA GLY A 91 30.68 15.04 -2.16
C GLY A 91 29.84 13.92 -2.80
N LEU A 92 30.06 12.69 -2.36
CA LEU A 92 29.33 11.49 -2.76
C LEU A 92 28.23 11.17 -1.74
N GLU A 93 27.15 10.53 -2.19
CA GLU A 93 25.99 10.19 -1.35
C GLU A 93 26.22 8.87 -0.61
N SER A 94 25.90 8.83 0.68
CA SER A 94 26.02 7.63 1.52
C SER A 94 24.88 6.62 1.30
N ASN A 95 23.76 7.05 0.71
CA ASN A 95 22.60 6.27 0.31
C ASN A 95 22.09 6.80 -1.02
N LEU A 96 21.26 6.03 -1.72
CA LEU A 96 20.44 6.58 -2.79
C LEU A 96 19.23 7.31 -2.18
N HIS A 97 19.12 8.61 -2.41
CA HIS A 97 17.98 9.42 -1.98
C HIS A 97 17.11 9.79 -3.19
N TYR A 98 16.32 8.83 -3.62
CA TYR A 98 15.46 8.98 -4.80
C TYR A 98 14.32 7.95 -4.74
N ASP A 99 13.08 8.36 -5.06
CA ASP A 99 11.96 7.44 -5.24
C ASP A 99 12.14 6.63 -6.53
N PHE A 100 12.96 5.58 -6.45
CA PHE A 100 13.28 4.73 -7.59
C PHE A 100 12.07 3.92 -8.08
N PHE A 101 11.13 3.67 -7.19
CA PHE A 101 10.03 2.74 -7.43
C PHE A 101 8.70 3.45 -7.72
N GLY A 102 8.68 4.78 -7.83
CA GLY A 102 7.50 5.55 -8.17
C GLY A 102 6.38 5.39 -7.14
N GLY A 103 6.71 5.52 -5.85
CA GLY A 103 5.76 5.38 -4.73
C GLY A 103 5.32 3.95 -4.43
N ARG A 104 5.96 2.90 -5.00
CA ARG A 104 5.60 1.50 -4.75
C ARG A 104 6.31 0.88 -3.54
N ALA A 105 7.47 1.40 -3.13
CA ALA A 105 8.09 1.07 -1.86
C ALA A 105 7.43 1.95 -0.78
N LEU A 106 6.57 1.36 0.04
CA LEU A 106 5.82 2.10 1.06
C LEU A 106 6.22 1.64 2.46
N ASP A 107 6.37 2.58 3.37
CA ASP A 107 6.55 2.26 4.78
C ASP A 107 5.21 1.88 5.44
N SER A 108 5.26 1.45 6.70
CA SER A 108 4.07 1.06 7.48
C SER A 108 3.05 2.19 7.70
N ARG A 109 3.38 3.44 7.33
CA ARG A 109 2.49 4.60 7.35
C ARG A 109 1.88 4.88 5.98
N GLY A 110 2.31 4.15 4.94
CA GLY A 110 1.91 4.36 3.56
C GLY A 110 2.67 5.51 2.87
N GLU A 111 3.83 5.92 3.43
CA GLU A 111 4.69 6.93 2.83
C GLU A 111 5.75 6.26 1.95
N ALA A 112 6.12 6.89 0.84
CA ALA A 112 7.13 6.36 -0.06
C ALA A 112 8.50 6.28 0.62
N VAL A 113 9.13 5.11 0.57
CA VAL A 113 10.53 4.94 0.95
C VAL A 113 11.40 5.51 -0.17
N THR A 114 12.17 6.52 0.15
CA THR A 114 13.01 7.24 -0.81
C THR A 114 14.51 7.23 -0.47
N SER A 115 14.92 6.46 0.55
CA SER A 115 16.32 6.33 0.96
C SER A 115 16.72 4.87 1.04
N PHE A 116 17.69 4.46 0.23
CA PHE A 116 18.12 3.08 0.09
C PHE A 116 19.62 2.92 0.30
N SER A 117 20.01 2.06 1.24
CA SER A 117 21.40 1.66 1.47
C SER A 117 21.72 0.27 0.90
N ARG A 118 20.70 -0.49 0.54
CA ARG A 118 20.79 -1.85 -0.04
C ARG A 118 19.81 -1.96 -1.19
N LEU A 119 20.32 -2.29 -2.36
CA LEU A 119 19.50 -2.54 -3.56
C LEU A 119 20.01 -3.80 -4.28
N LEU A 120 19.23 -4.27 -5.23
CA LEU A 120 19.55 -5.42 -6.06
C LEU A 120 19.20 -5.12 -7.52
N LEU A 121 20.18 -5.17 -8.41
CA LEU A 121 19.96 -5.30 -9.84
C LEU A 121 19.74 -6.78 -10.14
N ARG A 122 18.50 -7.19 -10.38
CA ARG A 122 18.16 -8.59 -10.63
C ARG A 122 18.01 -8.87 -12.13
N ASN A 123 18.67 -9.93 -12.59
CA ASN A 123 18.59 -10.41 -13.95
C ASN A 123 17.33 -11.24 -14.26
N SER A 124 16.36 -11.26 -13.34
CA SER A 124 15.12 -12.06 -13.37
C SER A 124 15.26 -13.55 -13.03
N GLY A 125 16.41 -13.98 -12.57
CA GLY A 125 16.60 -15.36 -12.09
C GLY A 125 16.47 -16.39 -13.20
N ASN A 126 15.63 -17.41 -13.01
CA ASN A 126 15.35 -18.44 -14.00
C ASN A 126 14.58 -17.92 -15.22
N ASP A 127 13.86 -16.81 -15.04
CA ASP A 127 13.06 -16.15 -16.08
C ASP A 127 13.87 -15.21 -17.02
N CYS A 128 15.21 -15.15 -16.85
CA CYS A 128 16.08 -14.19 -17.55
C CYS A 128 16.08 -14.30 -19.08
N ASN A 129 15.73 -15.46 -19.63
CA ASN A 129 15.67 -15.72 -21.08
C ASN A 129 14.23 -15.94 -21.56
N THR A 130 13.24 -15.72 -20.72
CA THR A 130 11.82 -15.96 -21.01
C THR A 130 11.02 -14.67 -20.92
N SER A 131 10.20 -14.46 -19.89
CA SER A 131 9.40 -13.25 -19.79
C SER A 131 10.12 -12.09 -19.12
N PHE A 132 11.18 -12.33 -18.37
CA PHE A 132 11.93 -11.30 -17.66
C PHE A 132 11.19 -10.59 -16.53
N ILE A 133 9.89 -10.81 -16.34
CA ILE A 133 9.04 -10.06 -15.43
C ILE A 133 8.26 -10.91 -14.42
N ARG A 134 8.27 -12.25 -14.50
CA ARG A 134 7.40 -13.10 -13.66
C ARG A 134 7.51 -12.75 -12.17
N ASP A 135 8.70 -12.84 -11.61
CA ASP A 135 8.89 -12.53 -10.18
C ASP A 135 8.61 -11.06 -9.87
N ALA A 136 9.04 -10.13 -10.74
CA ALA A 136 8.75 -8.70 -10.56
C ALA A 136 7.24 -8.41 -10.56
N TYR A 137 6.50 -9.05 -11.46
CA TYR A 137 5.04 -8.94 -11.52
C TYR A 137 4.37 -9.51 -10.27
N MET A 138 4.75 -10.74 -9.88
CA MET A 138 4.18 -11.37 -8.69
C MET A 138 4.49 -10.57 -7.41
N GLN A 139 5.69 -10.01 -7.27
CA GLN A 139 6.02 -9.07 -6.16
C GLN A 139 5.10 -7.84 -6.18
N ARG A 140 4.86 -7.25 -7.35
CA ARG A 140 4.02 -6.06 -7.51
C ARG A 140 2.57 -6.32 -7.11
N VAL A 141 1.96 -7.38 -7.61
CA VAL A 141 0.54 -7.65 -7.34
C VAL A 141 0.30 -8.22 -5.94
N THR A 142 1.29 -8.83 -5.32
CA THR A 142 1.19 -9.32 -3.94
C THR A 142 1.46 -8.25 -2.88
N SER A 143 1.92 -7.06 -3.27
CA SER A 143 2.19 -5.96 -2.33
C SER A 143 0.96 -5.45 -1.57
N VAL A 144 -0.24 -5.80 -2.02
CA VAL A 144 -1.50 -5.50 -1.34
C VAL A 144 -1.85 -6.51 -0.23
N LEU A 145 -1.07 -7.58 -0.08
CA LEU A 145 -1.23 -8.61 0.95
C LEU A 145 -0.35 -8.30 2.18
N ASN A 146 -0.49 -9.10 3.24
CA ASN A 146 0.26 -8.88 4.48
C ASN A 146 1.69 -9.46 4.45
N ALA A 147 2.04 -10.30 3.47
CA ALA A 147 3.41 -10.78 3.32
C ALA A 147 4.30 -9.71 2.67
N ASP A 148 5.51 -9.54 3.21
CA ASP A 148 6.45 -8.55 2.66
C ASP A 148 6.81 -8.81 1.21
N THR A 149 6.88 -7.76 0.44
CA THR A 149 7.29 -7.77 -0.98
C THR A 149 8.44 -6.80 -1.22
N MET A 150 9.12 -6.98 -2.34
CA MET A 150 10.17 -6.06 -2.78
C MET A 150 9.65 -5.21 -3.94
N ALA A 151 9.63 -3.90 -3.78
CA ALA A 151 9.33 -2.99 -4.88
C ALA A 151 10.34 -3.18 -6.02
N THR A 152 9.85 -3.07 -7.25
CA THR A 152 10.65 -3.33 -8.46
C THR A 152 10.45 -2.23 -9.50
N ALA A 153 11.50 -1.91 -10.25
CA ALA A 153 11.46 -0.99 -11.39
C ALA A 153 12.38 -1.46 -12.52
N SER A 154 11.96 -1.20 -13.75
CA SER A 154 12.78 -1.44 -14.93
C SER A 154 13.96 -0.46 -14.98
N THR A 155 15.14 -0.94 -15.33
CA THR A 155 16.37 -0.13 -15.30
C THR A 155 17.30 -0.53 -16.42
N LEU A 156 17.82 0.44 -17.16
CA LEU A 156 18.92 0.23 -18.08
C LEU A 156 20.25 0.33 -17.33
N VAL A 157 21.08 -0.68 -17.48
CA VAL A 157 22.38 -0.72 -16.81
C VAL A 157 23.51 -0.59 -17.83
N PHE A 158 24.46 0.29 -17.52
CA PHE A 158 25.71 0.47 -18.26
C PHE A 158 26.87 0.09 -17.34
N VAL A 159 27.84 -0.61 -17.88
CA VAL A 159 29.11 -0.94 -17.19
C VAL A 159 30.26 -0.37 -18.01
N ASN A 160 31.04 0.51 -17.41
CA ASN A 160 32.17 1.18 -18.05
C ASN A 160 31.80 1.84 -19.40
N GLY A 161 30.59 2.41 -19.48
CA GLY A 161 30.09 3.09 -20.69
C GLY A 161 29.42 2.18 -21.70
N GLU A 162 29.51 0.84 -21.58
CA GLU A 162 28.84 -0.12 -22.46
C GLU A 162 27.48 -0.49 -21.91
N PHE A 163 26.45 -0.59 -22.76
CA PHE A 163 25.16 -1.11 -22.39
C PHE A 163 25.28 -2.56 -21.93
N TRP A 164 24.90 -2.81 -20.68
CA TRP A 164 25.05 -4.12 -20.05
C TRP A 164 23.77 -4.96 -20.07
N GLY A 165 22.61 -4.31 -20.02
CA GLY A 165 21.32 -5.00 -20.11
C GLY A 165 20.18 -4.26 -19.43
N VAL A 166 18.98 -4.82 -19.58
CA VAL A 166 17.79 -4.43 -18.87
C VAL A 166 17.73 -5.21 -17.56
N TYR A 167 17.61 -4.54 -16.44
CA TYR A 167 17.53 -5.13 -15.10
C TYR A 167 16.22 -4.79 -14.40
N ASN A 168 15.85 -5.65 -13.45
CA ASN A 168 14.90 -5.30 -12.41
C ASN A 168 15.68 -4.69 -11.24
N MET A 169 15.69 -3.37 -11.09
CA MET A 169 16.09 -2.78 -9.83
C MET A 169 15.06 -3.14 -8.78
N ARG A 170 15.49 -3.56 -7.60
CA ARG A 170 14.59 -3.93 -6.51
C ARG A 170 15.20 -3.68 -5.15
N GLU A 171 14.34 -3.63 -4.17
CA GLU A 171 14.70 -3.69 -2.77
C GLU A 171 15.32 -5.04 -2.42
N ARG A 172 15.84 -5.14 -1.22
CA ARG A 172 16.41 -6.37 -0.70
C ARG A 172 16.02 -6.56 0.75
N TYR A 173 15.41 -7.70 1.08
CA TYR A 173 15.14 -8.07 2.46
C TYR A 173 16.45 -8.09 3.27
N SER A 174 16.57 -7.15 4.17
CA SER A 174 17.72 -6.93 5.04
C SER A 174 17.27 -6.15 6.29
N PRO A 175 18.11 -6.02 7.33
CA PRO A 175 17.78 -5.14 8.44
C PRO A 175 17.44 -3.70 8.02
N GLU A 176 18.11 -3.16 7.01
CA GLU A 176 17.85 -1.82 6.50
C GLU A 176 16.49 -1.71 5.78
N TYR A 177 16.01 -2.80 5.14
CA TYR A 177 14.65 -2.88 4.60
C TYR A 177 13.63 -2.75 5.73
N VAL A 178 13.81 -3.54 6.80
CA VAL A 178 12.89 -3.52 7.95
C VAL A 178 12.92 -2.15 8.66
N GLU A 179 14.10 -1.54 8.80
CA GLU A 179 14.23 -0.19 9.34
C GLU A 179 13.46 0.84 8.52
N SER A 180 13.58 0.80 7.18
CA SER A 180 12.93 1.77 6.30
C SER A 180 11.41 1.57 6.20
N HIS A 181 10.93 0.33 6.24
CA HIS A 181 9.50 0.02 6.10
C HIS A 181 8.74 0.08 7.44
N TYR A 182 9.37 -0.32 8.54
CA TYR A 182 8.69 -0.51 9.83
C TYR A 182 9.24 0.38 10.96
N GLY A 183 10.33 1.11 10.71
CA GLY A 183 10.97 1.95 11.71
C GLY A 183 11.70 1.17 12.81
N VAL A 184 11.84 -0.14 12.70
CA VAL A 184 12.58 -0.98 13.65
C VAL A 184 14.08 -0.70 13.51
N ASP A 185 14.80 -0.49 14.62
CA ASP A 185 16.26 -0.36 14.58
C ASP A 185 16.86 -1.61 13.93
N LYS A 186 17.59 -1.44 12.84
CA LYS A 186 18.23 -2.54 12.09
C LYS A 186 19.10 -3.44 12.94
N ASN A 187 19.66 -2.94 14.06
CA ASN A 187 20.46 -3.74 15.00
C ASN A 187 19.58 -4.72 15.80
N ASN A 188 18.28 -4.48 15.88
CA ASN A 188 17.28 -5.33 16.52
C ASN A 188 16.65 -6.34 15.55
N VAL A 189 17.01 -6.32 14.26
CA VAL A 189 16.42 -7.19 13.24
C VAL A 189 17.21 -8.48 13.09
N THR A 190 16.50 -9.60 13.12
CA THR A 190 17.00 -10.91 12.68
C THR A 190 16.34 -11.28 11.36
N VAL A 191 17.13 -11.71 10.38
CA VAL A 191 16.64 -12.27 9.11
C VAL A 191 17.22 -13.65 8.92
N ILE A 192 16.38 -14.64 8.68
CA ILE A 192 16.78 -16.02 8.37
C ILE A 192 16.22 -16.44 7.02
N GLU A 193 16.90 -17.36 6.36
CA GLU A 193 16.47 -17.92 5.07
C GLU A 193 16.71 -19.41 4.99
N SER A 194 15.96 -20.11 4.14
CA SER A 194 16.16 -21.55 3.90
C SER A 194 17.54 -21.81 3.31
N ASP A 195 18.21 -22.82 3.82
CA ASP A 195 19.50 -23.30 3.29
C ASP A 195 19.24 -24.31 2.17
N TYR A 196 19.45 -23.90 0.93
CA TYR A 196 19.29 -24.78 -0.24
C TYR A 196 20.11 -26.06 -0.16
N SER A 197 21.28 -26.05 0.49
CA SER A 197 22.12 -27.23 0.64
C SER A 197 21.53 -28.31 1.55
N GLN A 198 20.56 -27.93 2.40
CA GLN A 198 19.91 -28.79 3.41
C GLN A 198 18.45 -29.12 3.09
N VAL A 199 17.92 -28.63 1.98
CA VAL A 199 16.50 -28.74 1.58
C VAL A 199 15.93 -30.17 1.65
N HIS A 200 16.79 -31.19 1.47
CA HIS A 200 16.38 -32.60 1.45
C HIS A 200 16.57 -33.33 2.78
N THR A 201 17.14 -32.69 3.81
CA THR A 201 17.51 -33.40 5.07
C THR A 201 16.40 -33.40 6.12
N ASN A 202 15.37 -32.56 5.93
CA ASN A 202 14.20 -32.42 6.82
C ASN A 202 14.56 -32.24 8.33
N THR A 203 15.69 -31.59 8.57
CA THR A 203 16.20 -31.30 9.92
C THR A 203 15.92 -29.85 10.31
N ASN A 204 15.94 -29.53 11.60
CA ASN A 204 15.82 -28.16 12.09
C ASN A 204 16.98 -27.23 11.64
N ALA A 205 17.94 -27.76 10.88
CA ALA A 205 19.11 -27.06 10.33
C ALA A 205 18.81 -26.39 8.97
N ASP A 206 17.56 -26.45 8.47
CA ASP A 206 17.18 -25.96 7.15
C ASP A 206 17.15 -24.42 7.04
N PHE A 207 17.47 -23.69 8.13
CA PHE A 207 17.47 -22.21 8.15
C PHE A 207 18.82 -21.66 8.60
N VAL A 208 19.37 -20.79 7.79
CA VAL A 208 20.61 -20.06 8.08
C VAL A 208 20.34 -18.59 8.38
N LEU A 209 21.22 -18.01 9.16
CA LEU A 209 21.18 -16.60 9.49
C LEU A 209 21.63 -15.77 8.27
N SER A 210 20.70 -14.97 7.71
CA SER A 210 21.01 -14.01 6.66
C SER A 210 21.44 -12.66 7.23
N ALA A 211 20.90 -12.27 8.41
CA ALA A 211 21.33 -11.12 9.19
C ALA A 211 20.94 -11.29 10.66
N GLY A 212 21.77 -10.74 11.56
CA GLY A 212 21.67 -10.87 13.01
C GLY A 212 22.97 -11.39 13.61
N VAL A 213 22.92 -11.91 14.83
CA VAL A 213 24.05 -12.57 15.50
C VAL A 213 23.80 -14.07 15.65
N GLU A 214 24.84 -14.86 15.74
CA GLU A 214 24.74 -16.32 15.90
C GLU A 214 23.83 -16.67 17.08
N GLY A 215 22.85 -17.55 16.84
CA GLY A 215 21.85 -17.95 17.83
C GLY A 215 20.49 -17.21 17.66
N ASP A 216 20.42 -16.11 16.93
CA ASP A 216 19.17 -15.36 16.70
C ASP A 216 18.13 -16.18 15.92
N GLN A 217 18.55 -17.20 15.14
CA GLN A 217 17.66 -18.13 14.44
C GLN A 217 16.99 -19.16 15.37
N LYS A 218 17.55 -19.39 16.54
CA LYS A 218 17.09 -20.45 17.45
C LYS A 218 15.60 -20.34 17.83
N PRO A 219 15.03 -19.16 18.14
CA PRO A 219 13.61 -19.06 18.46
C PRO A 219 12.67 -19.53 17.32
N PHE A 220 13.06 -19.35 16.05
CA PHE A 220 12.29 -19.89 14.93
C PHE A 220 12.36 -21.41 14.88
N ILE A 221 13.56 -21.96 15.04
CA ILE A 221 13.81 -23.40 15.08
C ILE A 221 13.04 -24.05 16.24
N ASP A 222 13.07 -23.44 17.43
CA ASP A 222 12.35 -23.92 18.62
C ASP A 222 10.83 -23.88 18.41
N MET A 223 10.31 -22.82 17.77
CA MET A 223 8.89 -22.70 17.40
C MET A 223 8.46 -23.83 16.44
N VAL A 224 9.23 -24.08 15.38
CA VAL A 224 8.96 -25.18 14.44
C VAL A 224 9.03 -26.54 15.14
N ALA A 225 10.01 -26.74 16.02
CA ALA A 225 10.12 -27.94 16.81
C ALA A 225 8.94 -28.12 17.78
N TYR A 226 8.42 -27.03 18.36
CA TYR A 226 7.21 -27.04 19.17
C TYR A 226 5.99 -27.48 18.35
N MET A 227 5.79 -26.90 17.16
CA MET A 227 4.69 -27.25 16.25
C MET A 227 4.71 -28.74 15.84
N ARG A 228 5.91 -29.33 15.68
CA ARG A 228 6.06 -30.75 15.34
C ARG A 228 5.73 -31.68 16.50
N ARG A 229 5.87 -31.25 17.76
CA ARG A 229 5.73 -32.07 18.97
C ARG A 229 4.35 -31.93 19.63
N ASN A 230 3.63 -30.84 19.39
CA ASN A 230 2.40 -30.51 20.05
C ASN A 230 1.24 -30.48 19.05
N ASP A 231 0.07 -30.90 19.50
CA ASP A 231 -1.14 -30.85 18.69
C ASP A 231 -1.72 -29.43 18.69
N LEU A 232 -1.65 -28.74 17.56
CA LEU A 232 -2.20 -27.39 17.41
C LEU A 232 -3.74 -27.37 17.29
N ALA A 233 -4.41 -28.53 17.20
CA ALA A 233 -5.86 -28.59 17.40
C ALA A 233 -6.23 -28.15 18.82
N GLU A 234 -5.33 -28.29 19.79
CA GLU A 234 -5.51 -27.75 21.14
C GLU A 234 -5.28 -26.22 21.11
N GLN A 235 -6.27 -25.45 21.49
CA GLN A 235 -6.27 -23.99 21.43
C GLN A 235 -5.05 -23.35 22.13
N LYS A 236 -4.65 -23.86 23.31
CA LYS A 236 -3.47 -23.34 24.05
C LYS A 236 -2.16 -23.46 23.25
N ASN A 237 -1.99 -24.54 22.46
CA ASN A 237 -0.80 -24.76 21.66
C ASN A 237 -0.81 -23.84 20.43
N TYR A 238 -1.98 -23.63 19.83
CA TYR A 238 -2.17 -22.67 18.75
C TYR A 238 -1.90 -21.23 19.22
N GLU A 239 -2.44 -20.81 20.36
CA GLU A 239 -2.22 -19.47 20.94
C GLU A 239 -0.73 -19.22 21.22
N TYR A 240 -0.02 -20.22 21.73
CA TYR A 240 1.41 -20.10 21.93
C TYR A 240 2.15 -19.84 20.61
N VAL A 241 1.87 -20.59 19.55
CA VAL A 241 2.50 -20.40 18.24
C VAL A 241 2.09 -19.04 17.62
N SER A 242 0.83 -18.65 17.73
CA SER A 242 0.33 -17.36 17.20
C SER A 242 0.94 -16.16 17.92
N SER A 243 1.44 -16.35 19.15
CA SER A 243 2.21 -15.31 19.85
C SER A 243 3.63 -15.11 19.30
N LEU A 244 4.18 -16.11 18.58
CA LEU A 244 5.55 -16.12 18.08
C LEU A 244 5.66 -15.79 16.58
N MET A 245 4.61 -15.99 15.79
CA MET A 245 4.62 -15.71 14.36
C MET A 245 3.41 -14.89 13.92
N ASP A 246 3.60 -14.11 12.89
CA ASP A 246 2.54 -13.38 12.24
C ASP A 246 1.75 -14.32 11.32
N MET A 247 0.53 -14.64 11.75
CA MET A 247 -0.34 -15.55 11.02
C MET A 247 -0.84 -14.95 9.71
N ASP A 248 -1.01 -13.62 9.62
CA ASP A 248 -1.50 -12.98 8.41
C ASP A 248 -0.45 -13.02 7.29
N SER A 249 0.79 -12.68 7.60
CA SER A 249 1.87 -12.80 6.61
C SER A 249 2.11 -14.24 6.18
N PHE A 250 1.97 -15.20 7.11
CA PHE A 250 2.08 -16.63 6.78
C PHE A 250 0.96 -17.09 5.85
N ILE A 251 -0.29 -16.76 6.17
CA ILE A 251 -1.45 -17.13 5.34
C ILE A 251 -1.33 -16.50 3.96
N ASP A 252 -1.05 -15.20 3.88
CA ASP A 252 -0.99 -14.47 2.62
C ASP A 252 0.18 -14.93 1.73
N MET A 253 1.33 -15.26 2.32
CA MET A 253 2.42 -15.92 1.59
C MET A 253 1.95 -17.25 0.97
N TRP A 254 1.26 -18.10 1.72
CA TRP A 254 0.74 -19.37 1.20
C TRP A 254 -0.30 -19.16 0.10
N VAL A 255 -1.25 -18.26 0.33
CA VAL A 255 -2.33 -17.98 -0.65
C VAL A 255 -1.74 -17.47 -1.97
N ALA A 256 -0.80 -16.54 -1.93
CA ALA A 256 -0.15 -16.04 -3.13
C ALA A 256 0.66 -17.14 -3.86
N ARG A 257 1.39 -17.98 -3.12
CA ARG A 257 2.13 -19.11 -3.69
C ARG A 257 1.23 -20.15 -4.35
N LEU A 258 0.09 -20.43 -3.72
CA LEU A 258 -0.94 -21.32 -4.30
C LEU A 258 -1.60 -20.69 -5.53
N PHE A 259 -1.85 -19.37 -5.51
CA PHE A 259 -2.41 -18.68 -6.66
C PHE A 259 -1.48 -18.79 -7.88
N PHE A 260 -0.22 -18.40 -7.71
CA PHE A 260 0.74 -18.33 -8.83
C PHE A 260 1.40 -19.68 -9.16
N VAL A 261 1.05 -20.75 -8.44
CA VAL A 261 1.68 -22.07 -8.63
C VAL A 261 3.21 -21.94 -8.58
N ALA A 262 3.71 -21.27 -7.53
CA ALA A 262 5.11 -20.91 -7.42
C ALA A 262 5.98 -22.11 -7.09
N ARG A 263 6.37 -22.88 -8.09
CA ARG A 263 7.26 -24.04 -7.98
C ARG A 263 8.62 -23.61 -7.43
N ASP A 264 9.43 -24.50 -6.93
CA ASP A 264 10.64 -24.25 -6.14
C ASP A 264 10.34 -23.76 -4.71
N TRP A 265 9.13 -24.02 -4.26
CA TRP A 265 8.60 -23.80 -2.94
C TRP A 265 7.57 -24.92 -2.65
N PRO A 266 7.38 -25.44 -1.42
CA PRO A 266 7.82 -24.87 -0.12
C PRO A 266 9.14 -25.42 0.41
N GLU A 267 9.91 -26.13 -0.36
CA GLU A 267 11.22 -26.69 0.04
C GLU A 267 12.30 -25.61 0.11
N ASN A 268 12.24 -24.61 -0.77
CA ASN A 268 13.21 -23.54 -0.94
C ASN A 268 12.53 -22.16 -0.92
N ASN A 269 13.31 -21.09 -1.08
CA ASN A 269 12.84 -19.72 -1.23
C ASN A 269 11.96 -19.21 -0.07
N ILE A 270 12.35 -19.57 1.17
CA ILE A 270 11.69 -19.08 2.38
C ILE A 270 12.63 -18.08 3.04
N LYS A 271 12.13 -16.91 3.35
CA LYS A 271 12.82 -15.90 4.14
C LYS A 271 11.84 -15.29 5.13
N VAL A 272 12.27 -15.17 6.36
CA VAL A 272 11.49 -14.58 7.45
C VAL A 272 12.37 -13.65 8.28
N TRP A 273 11.74 -12.68 8.91
CA TRP A 273 12.42 -11.75 9.78
C TRP A 273 11.62 -11.48 11.06
N ARG A 274 12.27 -10.96 12.08
CA ARG A 274 11.62 -10.44 13.27
C ARG A 274 12.39 -9.28 13.89
N ASN A 275 11.69 -8.44 14.64
CA ASN A 275 12.28 -7.61 15.67
C ASN A 275 12.58 -8.48 16.90
N LYS A 276 13.80 -8.47 17.40
CA LYS A 276 14.20 -9.25 18.60
C LYS A 276 14.12 -8.46 19.91
N ASN A 277 13.87 -7.16 19.83
CA ASN A 277 13.81 -6.26 20.98
C ASN A 277 12.37 -5.79 21.25
N PRO A 278 11.69 -6.27 22.29
CA PRO A 278 10.34 -5.82 22.64
C PRO A 278 10.27 -4.34 23.06
N GLU A 279 11.42 -3.76 23.45
CA GLU A 279 11.55 -2.35 23.85
C GLU A 279 12.01 -1.47 22.67
N ASP A 280 11.94 -1.96 21.43
CA ASP A 280 12.30 -1.17 20.25
C ASP A 280 11.41 0.09 20.14
N PRO A 281 12.00 1.28 19.90
CA PRO A 281 11.24 2.53 19.86
C PRO A 281 10.12 2.59 18.80
N SER A 282 10.21 1.75 17.75
CA SER A 282 9.13 1.62 16.77
C SER A 282 7.84 1.06 17.37
N GLY A 283 7.96 0.30 18.47
CA GLY A 283 6.86 -0.44 19.07
C GLY A 283 6.35 -1.59 18.18
N PHE A 284 7.12 -1.96 17.16
CA PHE A 284 6.78 -3.08 16.28
C PHE A 284 6.89 -4.41 17.05
N ASP A 285 6.04 -5.38 16.73
CA ASP A 285 6.00 -6.65 17.43
C ASP A 285 7.28 -7.48 17.25
N THR A 286 7.42 -8.57 18.02
CA THR A 286 8.59 -9.46 17.98
C THR A 286 8.30 -10.80 17.31
N LYS A 287 7.22 -10.88 16.52
CA LYS A 287 6.81 -12.08 15.81
C LYS A 287 7.68 -12.31 14.56
N TRP A 288 7.68 -13.53 14.07
CA TRP A 288 8.26 -13.88 12.79
C TRP A 288 7.32 -13.48 11.64
N HIS A 289 7.79 -12.63 10.72
CA HIS A 289 7.09 -12.15 9.54
C HIS A 289 7.60 -12.86 8.30
N PHE A 290 6.69 -13.25 7.42
CA PHE A 290 6.98 -14.00 6.21
C PHE A 290 7.06 -13.08 5.00
N THR A 291 7.97 -13.40 4.06
CA THR A 291 8.23 -12.59 2.88
C THR A 291 7.98 -13.36 1.59
N MET A 292 7.71 -12.64 0.51
CA MET A 292 7.63 -13.19 -0.84
C MET A 292 9.03 -13.21 -1.46
N LEU A 293 9.70 -14.36 -1.44
CA LEU A 293 11.04 -14.52 -1.99
C LEU A 293 11.00 -15.42 -3.23
N ASP A 294 11.58 -14.95 -4.34
CA ASP A 294 11.86 -15.71 -5.56
C ASP A 294 10.69 -16.58 -6.08
N MET A 295 9.80 -16.00 -6.87
CA MET A 295 8.62 -16.66 -7.40
C MET A 295 8.74 -16.93 -8.92
N ASP A 296 9.92 -16.78 -9.50
CA ASP A 296 10.13 -16.80 -10.96
C ASP A 296 9.76 -18.11 -11.66
N MET A 297 9.61 -19.21 -10.91
CA MET A 297 9.20 -20.52 -11.41
C MET A 297 7.69 -20.78 -11.34
N GLY A 298 6.88 -19.77 -11.11
CA GLY A 298 5.41 -19.81 -11.16
C GLY A 298 4.83 -19.25 -12.46
N LEU A 299 3.52 -18.99 -12.48
CA LEU A 299 2.82 -18.19 -13.51
C LEU A 299 3.11 -18.72 -14.93
N SER A 300 2.83 -20.00 -15.16
CA SER A 300 3.08 -20.70 -16.44
C SER A 300 4.55 -20.66 -16.92
N PHE A 301 5.51 -20.65 -15.99
CA PHE A 301 6.92 -20.79 -16.35
C PHE A 301 7.22 -22.16 -16.95
N TYR A 302 6.67 -23.23 -16.34
CA TYR A 302 6.69 -24.59 -16.86
C TYR A 302 5.29 -25.04 -17.30
N ASP A 303 5.21 -26.07 -18.11
CA ASP A 303 3.94 -26.67 -18.52
C ASP A 303 3.15 -27.28 -17.34
N PHE A 304 3.78 -27.50 -16.21
CA PHE A 304 3.16 -27.96 -14.96
C PHE A 304 2.96 -26.82 -13.91
N THR A 305 3.11 -25.58 -14.31
CA THR A 305 2.79 -24.38 -13.48
C THR A 305 1.72 -23.52 -14.14
N THR A 306 0.87 -24.15 -14.96
CA THR A 306 -0.25 -23.50 -15.64
C THR A 306 -1.41 -23.22 -14.69
N GLU A 307 -2.39 -22.49 -15.18
CA GLU A 307 -3.60 -22.12 -14.45
C GLU A 307 -4.41 -23.31 -13.93
N ASP A 308 -4.33 -24.46 -14.60
CA ASP A 308 -5.03 -25.69 -14.23
C ASP A 308 -4.33 -26.50 -13.12
N HIS A 309 -3.09 -26.15 -12.78
CA HIS A 309 -2.32 -26.99 -11.86
C HIS A 309 -2.81 -26.84 -10.42
N ASN A 310 -3.13 -27.97 -9.78
CA ASN A 310 -3.47 -28.02 -8.36
C ASN A 310 -2.18 -28.04 -7.53
N PHE A 311 -1.93 -26.97 -6.77
CA PHE A 311 -0.71 -26.82 -5.97
C PHE A 311 -0.90 -27.16 -4.47
N PHE A 312 -2.09 -27.65 -4.05
CA PHE A 312 -2.34 -28.01 -2.65
C PHE A 312 -1.48 -29.17 -2.14
N TRP A 313 -0.86 -29.97 -3.04
CA TRP A 313 0.13 -30.97 -2.63
C TRP A 313 1.30 -30.38 -1.84
N ALA A 314 1.56 -29.07 -1.96
CA ALA A 314 2.58 -28.37 -1.18
C ALA A 314 2.33 -28.45 0.33
N PHE A 315 1.08 -28.64 0.77
CA PHE A 315 0.76 -28.88 2.18
C PHE A 315 1.34 -30.21 2.69
N ASP A 316 1.43 -31.21 1.84
CA ASP A 316 1.93 -32.55 2.18
C ASP A 316 3.45 -32.66 1.99
N SER A 317 4.10 -31.58 1.56
CA SER A 317 5.55 -31.51 1.42
C SER A 317 6.26 -31.79 2.76
N ASN A 318 7.41 -32.45 2.69
CA ASN A 318 8.26 -32.70 3.87
C ASN A 318 9.06 -31.47 4.32
N SER A 319 8.88 -30.33 3.67
CA SER A 319 9.54 -29.08 4.02
C SER A 319 9.11 -28.55 5.40
N VAL A 320 9.88 -27.59 5.92
CA VAL A 320 9.51 -26.90 7.15
C VAL A 320 8.17 -26.17 7.01
N CYS A 321 7.97 -25.44 5.91
CA CYS A 321 6.70 -24.74 5.66
C CYS A 321 5.51 -25.69 5.50
N GLY A 322 5.68 -26.82 4.80
CA GLY A 322 4.65 -27.87 4.74
C GLY A 322 4.33 -28.45 6.11
N ALA A 323 5.34 -28.73 6.93
CA ALA A 323 5.13 -29.20 8.30
C ALA A 323 4.42 -28.17 9.18
N MET A 324 4.74 -26.88 9.06
CA MET A 324 4.04 -25.79 9.76
C MET A 324 2.56 -25.72 9.33
N MET A 325 2.30 -25.74 8.03
CA MET A 325 0.92 -25.70 7.51
C MET A 325 0.09 -26.90 7.98
N ARG A 326 0.63 -28.13 7.90
CA ARG A 326 -0.06 -29.33 8.41
C ARG A 326 -0.38 -29.25 9.89
N ALA A 327 0.51 -28.66 10.70
CA ALA A 327 0.26 -28.49 12.13
C ALA A 327 -0.85 -27.46 12.36
N LEU A 328 -0.80 -26.30 11.69
CA LEU A 328 -1.75 -25.20 11.85
C LEU A 328 -3.14 -25.56 11.35
N ILE A 329 -3.27 -26.24 10.21
CA ILE A 329 -4.56 -26.57 9.60
C ILE A 329 -5.41 -27.53 10.46
N ARG A 330 -4.81 -28.19 11.45
CA ARG A 330 -5.52 -29.01 12.44
C ARG A 330 -6.32 -28.16 13.43
N ASN A 331 -5.95 -26.90 13.63
CA ASN A 331 -6.72 -25.95 14.40
C ASN A 331 -7.90 -25.46 13.54
N GLU A 332 -9.13 -25.65 14.04
CA GLU A 332 -10.34 -25.29 13.31
C GLU A 332 -10.40 -23.80 12.98
N GLY A 333 -10.07 -22.94 13.95
CA GLY A 333 -10.07 -21.49 13.76
C GLY A 333 -9.06 -21.03 12.70
N PHE A 334 -7.84 -21.62 12.72
CA PHE A 334 -6.86 -21.33 11.67
C PHE A 334 -7.31 -21.83 10.30
N ARG A 335 -7.86 -23.05 10.22
CA ARG A 335 -8.37 -23.63 8.97
C ARG A 335 -9.45 -22.75 8.34
N GLN A 336 -10.43 -22.32 9.13
CA GLN A 336 -11.48 -21.41 8.66
C GLN A 336 -10.90 -20.07 8.21
N ARG A 337 -9.97 -19.46 8.99
CA ARG A 337 -9.29 -18.22 8.63
C ARG A 337 -8.53 -18.35 7.31
N PHE A 338 -7.82 -19.48 7.11
CA PHE A 338 -7.10 -19.73 5.86
C PHE A 338 -8.06 -19.85 4.66
N ILE A 339 -9.14 -20.63 4.78
CA ILE A 339 -10.14 -20.81 3.72
C ILE A 339 -10.77 -19.47 3.34
N LEU A 340 -11.22 -18.70 4.33
CA LEU A 340 -11.84 -17.40 4.12
C LEU A 340 -10.87 -16.41 3.45
N ARG A 341 -9.62 -16.36 3.92
CA ARG A 341 -8.61 -15.48 3.32
C ARG A 341 -8.24 -15.90 1.90
N TYR A 342 -8.12 -17.20 1.65
CA TYR A 342 -7.92 -17.74 0.30
C TYR A 342 -9.06 -17.31 -0.63
N TYR A 343 -10.30 -17.51 -0.19
CA TYR A 343 -11.46 -17.13 -0.98
C TYR A 343 -11.50 -15.62 -1.25
N GLU A 344 -11.27 -14.79 -0.24
CA GLU A 344 -11.20 -13.33 -0.37
C GLU A 344 -10.12 -12.89 -1.37
N VAL A 345 -8.88 -13.41 -1.23
CA VAL A 345 -7.79 -13.05 -2.14
C VAL A 345 -8.14 -13.42 -3.57
N PHE A 346 -8.75 -14.58 -3.80
CA PHE A 346 -9.10 -15.04 -5.13
C PHE A 346 -10.29 -14.31 -5.75
N THR A 347 -11.25 -13.84 -4.96
CA THR A 347 -12.50 -13.25 -5.47
C THR A 347 -12.53 -11.72 -5.42
N GLU A 348 -11.85 -11.11 -4.45
CA GLU A 348 -11.94 -9.68 -4.21
C GLU A 348 -10.61 -8.94 -4.50
N ILE A 349 -9.46 -9.61 -4.34
CA ILE A 349 -8.14 -8.97 -4.47
C ILE A 349 -7.48 -9.34 -5.81
N PHE A 350 -7.27 -10.64 -6.06
CA PHE A 350 -6.61 -11.12 -7.29
C PHE A 350 -7.63 -11.34 -8.40
N THR A 351 -8.43 -10.30 -8.69
CA THR A 351 -9.39 -10.36 -9.79
C THR A 351 -8.66 -10.35 -11.14
N PRO A 352 -9.21 -10.98 -12.18
CA PRO A 352 -8.63 -10.94 -13.53
C PRO A 352 -8.41 -9.52 -14.04
N GLU A 353 -9.28 -8.57 -13.65
CA GLU A 353 -9.20 -7.15 -14.03
C GLU A 353 -7.99 -6.48 -13.39
N TYR A 354 -7.81 -6.63 -12.06
CA TYR A 354 -6.67 -6.07 -11.33
C TYR A 354 -5.35 -6.67 -11.83
N LEU A 355 -5.27 -8.01 -11.86
CA LEU A 355 -4.08 -8.71 -12.29
C LEU A 355 -3.74 -8.44 -13.76
N GLY A 356 -4.76 -8.38 -14.62
CA GLY A 356 -4.60 -8.05 -16.04
C GLY A 356 -4.09 -6.64 -16.25
N ALA A 357 -4.65 -5.64 -15.56
CA ALA A 357 -4.21 -4.25 -15.65
C ALA A 357 -2.75 -4.07 -15.23
N GLU A 358 -2.32 -4.67 -14.10
CA GLU A 358 -0.94 -4.61 -13.64
C GLU A 358 0.02 -5.36 -14.58
N LEU A 359 -0.43 -6.47 -15.18
CA LEU A 359 0.37 -7.20 -16.17
C LEU A 359 0.60 -6.37 -17.43
N GLU A 360 -0.45 -5.78 -18.00
CA GLU A 360 -0.34 -4.96 -19.20
C GLU A 360 0.50 -3.70 -18.94
N ALA A 361 0.36 -3.07 -17.77
CA ALA A 361 1.21 -1.95 -17.38
C ALA A 361 2.70 -2.36 -17.34
N MET A 362 3.03 -3.51 -16.77
CA MET A 362 4.40 -4.00 -16.70
C MET A 362 4.94 -4.44 -18.07
N ILE A 363 4.11 -5.01 -18.91
CA ILE A 363 4.48 -5.34 -20.30
C ILE A 363 4.79 -4.05 -21.06
N ALA A 364 3.94 -3.03 -20.96
CA ALA A 364 4.15 -1.75 -21.62
C ALA A 364 5.43 -1.03 -21.14
N GLU A 365 5.77 -1.12 -19.85
CA GLU A 365 7.04 -0.62 -19.30
C GLU A 365 8.28 -1.26 -19.95
N ARG A 366 8.14 -2.45 -20.54
CA ARG A 366 9.25 -3.30 -20.99
C ARG A 366 9.33 -3.53 -22.49
N ASP A 367 8.23 -3.44 -23.20
CA ASP A 367 8.13 -3.87 -24.60
C ASP A 367 9.21 -3.22 -25.48
N GLY A 368 9.40 -1.92 -25.34
CA GLY A 368 10.45 -1.17 -26.05
C GLY A 368 11.90 -1.54 -25.64
N LEU A 369 12.08 -2.16 -24.46
CA LEU A 369 13.41 -2.48 -23.91
C LEU A 369 13.90 -3.88 -24.35
N MET A 370 12.99 -4.77 -24.77
CA MET A 370 13.35 -6.16 -25.06
C MET A 370 14.18 -6.31 -26.32
N SER A 371 14.09 -5.39 -27.27
CA SER A 371 14.97 -5.34 -28.43
C SER A 371 16.43 -5.02 -28.02
N LEU A 372 16.63 -4.14 -27.05
CA LEU A 372 17.96 -3.85 -26.50
C LEU A 372 18.52 -5.08 -25.77
N GLN A 373 17.70 -5.73 -24.98
CA GLN A 373 18.06 -6.95 -24.25
C GLN A 373 18.47 -8.07 -25.24
N GLN A 374 17.71 -8.27 -26.30
CA GLN A 374 18.04 -9.23 -27.36
C GLN A 374 19.36 -8.87 -28.05
N ALA A 375 19.59 -7.60 -28.38
CA ALA A 375 20.81 -7.16 -29.02
C ALA A 375 22.05 -7.48 -28.17
N ARG A 376 21.96 -7.37 -26.84
CA ARG A 376 23.08 -7.64 -25.91
C ARG A 376 23.22 -9.12 -25.53
N TRP A 377 22.12 -9.79 -25.26
CA TRP A 377 22.09 -11.14 -24.68
C TRP A 377 21.37 -12.19 -25.53
N GLY A 378 21.12 -11.91 -26.82
CA GLY A 378 20.46 -12.83 -27.74
C GLY A 378 21.22 -14.16 -27.94
N GLY A 379 22.56 -14.10 -27.85
CA GLY A 379 23.40 -15.32 -27.88
C GLY A 379 23.21 -16.24 -26.67
N GLU A 380 22.62 -15.76 -25.58
CA GLU A 380 22.26 -16.54 -24.40
C GLU A 380 20.75 -16.83 -24.30
N GLY A 381 20.00 -16.63 -25.40
CA GLY A 381 18.58 -16.99 -25.49
C GLY A 381 17.56 -15.88 -25.32
N ALA A 382 17.98 -14.65 -24.96
CA ALA A 382 17.04 -13.53 -24.88
C ALA A 382 16.49 -13.19 -26.28
N SER A 383 15.17 -13.19 -26.46
CA SER A 383 14.55 -12.79 -27.73
C SER A 383 13.18 -12.15 -27.55
N VAL A 384 12.86 -11.19 -28.42
CA VAL A 384 11.54 -10.54 -28.47
C VAL A 384 10.43 -11.55 -28.77
N ALA A 385 10.69 -12.55 -29.61
CA ALA A 385 9.72 -13.61 -29.94
C ALA A 385 9.39 -14.45 -28.67
N THR A 386 10.38 -14.82 -27.89
CA THR A 386 10.18 -15.53 -26.61
C THR A 386 9.43 -14.66 -25.62
N TRP A 387 9.82 -13.38 -25.46
CA TRP A 387 9.12 -12.41 -24.65
C TRP A 387 7.61 -12.37 -24.95
N ASN A 388 7.25 -12.17 -26.23
CA ASN A 388 5.84 -12.07 -26.64
C ASN A 388 5.06 -13.37 -26.35
N ARG A 389 5.67 -14.53 -26.59
CA ARG A 389 5.06 -15.82 -26.28
C ARG A 389 4.82 -16.00 -24.79
N GLU A 390 5.80 -15.68 -23.96
CA GLU A 390 5.71 -15.83 -22.51
C GLU A 390 4.73 -14.81 -21.91
N ALA A 391 4.69 -13.57 -22.40
CA ALA A 391 3.66 -12.60 -22.04
C ALA A 391 2.26 -13.13 -22.37
N GLY A 392 2.09 -13.81 -23.49
CA GLY A 392 0.83 -14.50 -23.85
C GLY A 392 0.43 -15.58 -22.83
N LYS A 393 1.39 -16.41 -22.37
CA LYS A 393 1.12 -17.41 -21.33
C LYS A 393 0.69 -16.76 -20.02
N MET A 394 1.36 -15.68 -19.61
CA MET A 394 1.01 -14.94 -18.40
C MET A 394 -0.41 -14.35 -18.48
N ARG A 395 -0.80 -13.78 -19.62
CA ARG A 395 -2.17 -13.31 -19.87
C ARG A 395 -3.20 -14.42 -19.73
N SER A 396 -2.95 -15.58 -20.32
CA SER A 396 -3.83 -16.75 -20.19
C SER A 396 -3.98 -17.18 -18.74
N PHE A 397 -2.86 -17.28 -18.02
CA PHE A 397 -2.87 -17.64 -16.60
C PHE A 397 -3.73 -16.67 -15.78
N VAL A 398 -3.47 -15.39 -15.88
CA VAL A 398 -4.17 -14.35 -15.13
C VAL A 398 -5.67 -14.38 -15.41
N ALA A 399 -6.08 -14.56 -16.66
CA ALA A 399 -7.48 -14.60 -17.06
C ALA A 399 -8.24 -15.83 -16.53
N ASN A 400 -7.56 -16.96 -16.31
CA ASN A 400 -8.21 -18.25 -16.07
C ASN A 400 -7.96 -18.84 -14.67
N ARG A 401 -6.94 -18.36 -13.95
CA ARG A 401 -6.50 -18.98 -12.69
C ARG A 401 -7.53 -18.89 -11.56
N GLN A 402 -8.28 -17.80 -11.47
CA GLN A 402 -9.22 -17.57 -10.37
C GLN A 402 -10.19 -18.75 -10.19
N ALA A 403 -10.95 -19.09 -11.23
CA ALA A 403 -11.96 -20.15 -11.15
C ALA A 403 -11.34 -21.53 -10.85
N LYS A 404 -10.17 -21.82 -11.46
CA LYS A 404 -9.47 -23.09 -11.25
C LYS A 404 -8.93 -23.23 -9.83
N GLY A 405 -8.30 -22.18 -9.31
CA GLY A 405 -7.77 -22.20 -7.96
C GLY A 405 -8.86 -22.29 -6.88
N LEU A 406 -10.01 -21.63 -7.09
CA LEU A 406 -11.16 -21.76 -6.20
C LEU A 406 -11.68 -23.21 -6.18
N GLN A 407 -11.80 -23.86 -7.37
CA GLN A 407 -12.21 -25.26 -7.43
C GLN A 407 -11.23 -26.17 -6.68
N HIS A 408 -9.92 -25.96 -6.83
CA HIS A 408 -8.92 -26.73 -6.09
C HIS A 408 -9.05 -26.58 -4.57
N MET A 409 -9.37 -25.39 -4.08
CA MET A 409 -9.60 -25.12 -2.67
C MET A 409 -10.88 -25.81 -2.18
N PHE A 410 -11.97 -25.72 -2.96
CA PHE A 410 -13.22 -26.39 -2.64
C PHE A 410 -13.03 -27.93 -2.53
N ASP A 411 -12.32 -28.51 -3.49
CA ASP A 411 -12.03 -29.96 -3.49
C ASP A 411 -11.14 -30.36 -2.29
N TYR A 412 -10.10 -29.56 -2.00
CA TYR A 412 -9.15 -29.88 -0.93
C TYR A 412 -9.79 -29.81 0.47
N PHE A 413 -10.58 -28.78 0.73
CA PHE A 413 -11.20 -28.57 2.04
C PHE A 413 -12.61 -29.17 2.17
N ASN A 414 -13.13 -29.77 1.09
CA ASN A 414 -14.50 -30.29 1.01
C ASN A 414 -15.54 -29.22 1.39
N VAL A 415 -15.44 -28.03 0.82
CA VAL A 415 -16.39 -26.92 0.96
C VAL A 415 -16.95 -26.55 -0.41
N THR A 416 -18.11 -25.88 -0.42
CA THR A 416 -18.78 -25.47 -1.66
C THR A 416 -18.81 -23.94 -1.80
N ALA A 417 -19.13 -23.45 -2.99
CA ALA A 417 -19.37 -22.02 -3.19
C ALA A 417 -20.53 -21.49 -2.33
N ALA A 418 -21.56 -22.31 -2.09
CA ALA A 418 -22.67 -21.95 -1.22
C ALA A 418 -22.25 -21.83 0.26
N ASP A 419 -21.35 -22.71 0.73
CA ASP A 419 -20.76 -22.58 2.07
C ASP A 419 -19.97 -21.28 2.19
N MET A 420 -19.22 -20.92 1.15
CA MET A 420 -18.46 -19.66 1.15
C MET A 420 -19.38 -18.44 1.12
N GLU A 421 -20.46 -18.48 0.37
CA GLU A 421 -21.46 -17.42 0.35
C GLU A 421 -22.08 -17.18 1.73
N GLN A 422 -22.40 -18.22 2.48
CA GLN A 422 -22.85 -18.11 3.86
C GLN A 422 -21.80 -17.52 4.79
N LEU A 423 -20.54 -17.98 4.68
CA LEU A 423 -19.42 -17.54 5.51
C LEU A 423 -18.99 -16.08 5.24
N THR A 424 -19.22 -15.56 4.04
CA THR A 424 -18.73 -14.22 3.63
C THR A 424 -19.77 -13.11 3.75
N HIS A 425 -21.00 -13.42 4.13
CA HIS A 425 -22.12 -12.46 4.09
C HIS A 425 -21.93 -11.21 4.96
N ARG A 426 -21.18 -11.29 6.08
CA ARG A 426 -20.96 -10.15 6.97
C ARG A 426 -19.50 -10.06 7.37
N LYS A 427 -18.87 -8.92 7.06
CA LYS A 427 -17.47 -8.67 7.38
C LYS A 427 -17.27 -7.41 8.22
N VAL A 428 -16.38 -7.49 9.20
CA VAL A 428 -15.90 -6.35 9.97
C VAL A 428 -14.44 -6.11 9.61
N THR A 429 -14.15 -4.92 9.10
CA THR A 429 -12.79 -4.47 8.80
C THR A 429 -12.28 -3.57 9.92
N PHE A 430 -10.96 -3.54 10.12
CA PHE A 430 -10.32 -2.65 11.08
C PHE A 430 -9.53 -1.57 10.34
N SER A 431 -9.63 -0.33 10.82
CA SER A 431 -8.93 0.81 10.26
C SER A 431 -8.27 1.60 11.38
N PHE A 432 -6.95 1.56 11.45
CA PHE A 432 -6.15 2.34 12.41
C PHE A 432 -4.69 2.41 11.94
N ARG A 433 -3.85 3.15 12.65
CA ARG A 433 -2.41 3.18 12.40
C ARG A 433 -1.67 2.41 13.48
N ASP A 434 -1.04 1.29 13.13
CA ASP A 434 -0.29 0.42 14.05
C ASP A 434 0.85 1.18 14.77
N THR A 435 1.38 2.24 14.15
CA THR A 435 2.39 3.13 14.74
C THR A 435 1.84 4.03 15.86
N ARG A 436 0.51 4.14 16.02
CA ARG A 436 -0.14 5.03 16.97
C ARG A 436 -0.93 4.31 18.06
N ALA A 437 -1.45 3.14 17.75
CA ALA A 437 -2.22 2.32 18.68
C ALA A 437 -2.03 0.83 18.40
N THR A 438 -2.16 0.02 19.45
CA THR A 438 -2.38 -1.41 19.35
C THR A 438 -3.87 -1.69 19.57
N VAL A 439 -4.43 -2.62 18.83
CA VAL A 439 -5.85 -2.96 18.89
C VAL A 439 -6.00 -4.47 19.05
N SER A 440 -6.94 -4.88 19.88
CA SER A 440 -7.41 -6.28 19.95
C SER A 440 -8.93 -6.34 19.84
N CYS A 441 -9.41 -7.44 19.28
CA CYS A 441 -10.82 -7.76 19.18
C CYS A 441 -11.06 -9.13 19.85
N ASP A 442 -11.99 -9.20 20.80
CA ASP A 442 -12.30 -10.40 21.56
C ASP A 442 -11.08 -11.05 22.26
N GLY A 443 -10.05 -10.23 22.58
CA GLY A 443 -8.80 -10.66 23.20
C GLY A 443 -7.68 -10.97 22.22
N GLU A 444 -7.96 -11.12 20.93
CA GLU A 444 -6.96 -11.34 19.87
C GLU A 444 -6.45 -10.01 19.29
N ALA A 445 -5.14 -9.91 19.11
CA ALA A 445 -4.53 -8.74 18.47
C ALA A 445 -4.94 -8.68 17.00
N VAL A 446 -5.35 -7.49 16.53
CA VAL A 446 -5.70 -7.23 15.15
C VAL A 446 -4.76 -6.17 14.57
N ARG A 447 -4.52 -6.25 13.26
CA ARG A 447 -3.79 -5.23 12.48
C ARG A 447 -4.76 -4.29 11.78
N ALA A 448 -4.24 -3.18 11.31
CA ALA A 448 -4.95 -2.37 10.31
C ALA A 448 -5.31 -3.28 9.12
N ASP A 449 -6.51 -3.12 8.60
CA ASP A 449 -7.07 -3.92 7.51
C ASP A 449 -7.40 -5.39 7.82
N THR A 450 -7.25 -5.84 9.08
CA THR A 450 -7.77 -7.15 9.50
C THR A 450 -9.26 -7.25 9.20
N VAL A 451 -9.69 -8.37 8.63
CA VAL A 451 -11.10 -8.67 8.35
C VAL A 451 -11.57 -9.83 9.23
N ILE A 452 -12.58 -9.57 10.05
CA ILE A 452 -13.29 -10.62 10.81
C ILE A 452 -14.64 -10.87 10.15
N ARG A 453 -14.95 -12.13 9.86
CA ARG A 453 -16.22 -12.55 9.27
C ARG A 453 -17.12 -13.19 10.33
N PHE A 454 -18.42 -13.10 10.14
CA PHE A 454 -19.39 -13.73 11.05
C PHE A 454 -20.67 -14.13 10.33
N GLU A 455 -21.23 -15.26 10.74
CA GLU A 455 -22.42 -15.88 10.14
C GLU A 455 -23.72 -15.50 10.86
N ALA A 456 -23.64 -15.21 12.16
CA ALA A 456 -24.81 -14.91 12.98
C ALA A 456 -25.52 -13.62 12.55
N ASP A 457 -26.80 -13.49 12.84
CA ASP A 457 -27.58 -12.26 12.61
C ASP A 457 -27.03 -11.06 13.40
N SER A 458 -26.27 -11.32 14.44
CA SER A 458 -25.53 -10.31 15.20
C SER A 458 -24.28 -10.92 15.83
N ARG A 459 -23.24 -10.09 15.99
CA ARG A 459 -22.02 -10.44 16.72
C ARG A 459 -21.68 -9.31 17.69
N THR A 460 -21.28 -9.67 18.90
CA THR A 460 -20.72 -8.71 19.85
C THR A 460 -19.21 -8.70 19.70
N LEU A 461 -18.65 -7.53 19.41
CA LEU A 461 -17.21 -7.28 19.30
C LEU A 461 -16.73 -6.55 20.55
N ARG A 462 -15.72 -7.08 21.22
CA ARG A 462 -15.04 -6.42 22.34
C ARG A 462 -13.71 -5.87 21.85
N ILE A 463 -13.67 -4.58 21.63
CA ILE A 463 -12.49 -3.88 21.11
C ILE A 463 -11.72 -3.27 22.29
N ARG A 464 -10.43 -3.61 22.38
CA ARG A 464 -9.50 -2.92 23.25
C ARG A 464 -8.45 -2.22 22.42
N ALA A 465 -8.22 -0.95 22.69
CA ALA A 465 -7.17 -0.18 22.04
C ALA A 465 -6.27 0.46 23.10
N THR A 466 -4.96 0.45 22.82
CA THR A 466 -3.96 1.11 23.68
C THR A 466 -3.13 2.03 22.80
N ALA A 467 -3.04 3.31 23.19
CA ALA A 467 -2.19 4.27 22.50
C ALA A 467 -0.71 3.92 22.72
N ARG A 468 0.08 4.03 21.68
CA ARG A 468 1.55 3.93 21.79
C ARG A 468 2.14 5.15 22.48
N ALA A 469 3.38 5.04 22.96
CA ALA A 469 4.10 6.13 23.61
C ALA A 469 4.07 7.42 22.75
N GLY A 470 3.70 8.54 23.36
CA GLY A 470 3.57 9.82 22.68
C GLY A 470 2.22 10.07 21.99
N TYR A 471 1.27 9.13 22.07
CA TYR A 471 -0.07 9.26 21.50
C TYR A 471 -1.16 9.10 22.56
N SER A 472 -2.34 9.65 22.29
CA SER A 472 -3.56 9.46 23.07
C SER A 472 -4.69 9.03 22.17
N LEU A 473 -5.49 8.05 22.60
CA LEU A 473 -6.70 7.65 21.88
C LEU A 473 -7.71 8.78 21.86
N THR A 474 -8.39 8.96 20.75
CA THR A 474 -9.44 9.98 20.59
C THR A 474 -10.81 9.40 20.34
N ALA A 475 -10.91 8.27 19.66
CA ALA A 475 -12.17 7.58 19.43
C ALA A 475 -11.96 6.11 19.03
N ILE A 476 -12.95 5.26 19.35
CA ILE A 476 -13.17 3.96 18.75
C ILE A 476 -14.55 4.01 18.10
N VAL A 477 -14.62 3.82 16.80
CA VAL A 477 -15.84 4.04 16.01
C VAL A 477 -16.20 2.78 15.24
N TRP A 478 -17.41 2.30 15.41
CA TRP A 478 -18.03 1.33 14.52
C TRP A 478 -18.87 2.08 13.47
N THR A 479 -18.72 1.74 12.20
CA THR A 479 -19.58 2.23 11.12
C THR A 479 -20.06 1.05 10.29
N GLY A 480 -21.37 0.78 10.32
CA GLY A 480 -22.01 -0.27 9.56
C GLY A 480 -22.24 0.12 8.09
N SER A 481 -22.36 -0.89 7.22
CA SER A 481 -22.75 -0.71 5.82
C SER A 481 -24.17 -0.12 5.67
N ASP A 482 -24.99 -0.18 6.72
CA ASP A 482 -26.31 0.47 6.82
C ASP A 482 -26.21 1.99 7.11
N GLY A 483 -25.00 2.53 7.18
CA GLY A 483 -24.73 3.95 7.46
C GLY A 483 -24.82 4.35 8.93
N LYS A 484 -25.14 3.44 9.84
CA LYS A 484 -25.17 3.73 11.28
C LYS A 484 -23.77 3.68 11.87
N SER A 485 -23.47 4.62 12.78
CA SER A 485 -22.21 4.65 13.49
C SER A 485 -22.42 4.71 14.99
N GLN A 486 -21.53 4.04 15.73
CA GLN A 486 -21.42 4.11 17.19
C GLN A 486 -20.01 4.54 17.53
N THR A 487 -19.88 5.52 18.43
CA THR A 487 -18.59 6.09 18.82
C THR A 487 -18.42 5.95 20.33
N VAL A 488 -17.26 5.46 20.74
CA VAL A 488 -16.80 5.43 22.12
C VAL A 488 -15.59 6.36 22.21
N THR A 489 -15.63 7.30 23.16
CA THR A 489 -14.50 8.19 23.44
C THR A 489 -13.71 7.62 24.61
N PRO A 490 -12.47 7.16 24.43
CA PRO A 490 -11.65 6.60 25.49
C PRO A 490 -11.09 7.66 26.44
N ASP A 491 -10.74 7.24 27.64
CA ASP A 491 -9.95 8.05 28.58
C ASP A 491 -8.45 7.95 28.23
N SER A 492 -7.96 8.90 27.51
CA SER A 492 -6.57 9.19 27.11
C SER A 492 -5.63 8.07 26.62
N GLY A 493 -5.32 7.04 27.36
CA GLY A 493 -4.27 6.06 26.99
C GLY A 493 -4.77 4.68 26.56
N GLN A 494 -5.89 4.25 27.12
CA GLN A 494 -6.53 2.96 26.86
C GLN A 494 -8.03 3.14 26.67
N GLY A 495 -8.64 2.32 25.84
CA GLY A 495 -10.07 2.36 25.59
C GLY A 495 -10.63 0.98 25.34
N GLU A 496 -11.84 0.75 25.86
CA GLU A 496 -12.65 -0.41 25.53
C GLU A 496 -13.94 0.05 24.87
N ALA A 497 -14.37 -0.69 23.84
CA ALA A 497 -15.65 -0.51 23.20
C ALA A 497 -16.30 -1.87 22.99
N VAL A 498 -17.61 -1.94 23.19
CA VAL A 498 -18.40 -3.13 22.90
C VAL A 498 -19.44 -2.74 21.87
N PHE A 499 -19.36 -3.36 20.68
CA PHE A 499 -20.30 -3.14 19.60
C PHE A 499 -21.09 -4.41 19.31
N THR A 500 -22.42 -4.30 19.23
CA THR A 500 -23.24 -5.36 18.65
C THR A 500 -23.46 -5.02 17.18
N VAL A 501 -22.84 -5.81 16.30
CA VAL A 501 -22.85 -5.59 14.85
C VAL A 501 -23.83 -6.57 14.19
N THR A 502 -24.65 -6.06 13.30
CA THR A 502 -25.70 -6.80 12.58
C THR A 502 -25.49 -6.77 11.07
N CYS A 503 -24.49 -6.04 10.59
CA CYS A 503 -24.14 -5.91 9.18
C CYS A 503 -22.63 -5.81 9.02
N SER A 504 -22.14 -5.88 7.80
CA SER A 504 -20.75 -5.56 7.48
C SER A 504 -20.42 -4.13 7.86
N GLY A 505 -19.15 -3.83 8.14
CA GLY A 505 -18.75 -2.46 8.47
C GLY A 505 -17.29 -2.37 8.91
N THR A 506 -16.93 -1.21 9.44
CA THR A 506 -15.54 -0.90 9.84
C THR A 506 -15.48 -0.47 11.30
N VAL A 507 -14.54 -1.04 12.04
CA VAL A 507 -14.08 -0.54 13.34
C VAL A 507 -12.85 0.34 13.10
N ALA A 508 -12.98 1.63 13.34
CA ALA A 508 -11.88 2.59 13.24
C ALA A 508 -11.39 3.00 14.62
N VAL A 509 -10.07 2.97 14.84
CA VAL A 509 -9.44 3.45 16.09
C VAL A 509 -8.59 4.66 15.77
N TYR A 510 -8.88 5.78 16.43
CA TYR A 510 -8.19 7.05 16.24
C TYR A 510 -7.30 7.34 17.43
N ALA A 511 -6.03 7.60 17.15
CA ALA A 511 -5.05 8.03 18.13
C ALA A 511 -4.31 9.28 17.62
N ARG A 512 -4.11 10.26 18.50
CA ARG A 512 -3.48 11.54 18.21
C ARG A 512 -2.15 11.65 18.95
N LYS A 513 -1.14 12.26 18.30
CA LYS A 513 0.13 12.62 18.94
C LYS A 513 -0.13 13.58 20.11
N ASN A 514 0.48 13.33 21.25
CA ASN A 514 0.38 14.21 22.41
C ASN A 514 1.05 15.55 22.08
N ALA A 515 0.40 16.65 22.44
CA ALA A 515 1.01 17.97 22.29
C ALA A 515 2.29 18.02 23.15
N SER A 516 3.45 18.07 22.52
CA SER A 516 4.65 18.59 23.16
C SER A 516 4.37 20.05 23.44
N GLY A 517 4.49 20.50 24.68
CA GLY A 517 4.13 21.84 25.13
C GLY A 517 5.00 22.93 24.49
N GLY A 518 4.79 23.21 23.23
CA GLY A 518 5.39 24.26 22.43
C GLY A 518 4.40 24.73 21.36
N ASP A 519 4.50 25.99 20.96
CA ASP A 519 3.71 26.65 19.90
C ASP A 519 4.06 26.01 18.51
N GLU A 520 3.79 24.72 18.31
CA GLU A 520 4.03 24.05 17.02
C GLU A 520 2.94 24.42 16.03
N THR A 521 3.35 24.93 14.86
CA THR A 521 2.46 25.13 13.71
C THR A 521 1.93 23.77 13.24
N PRO A 522 0.61 23.57 13.10
CA PRO A 522 0.07 22.29 12.63
C PRO A 522 0.58 21.98 11.23
N THR A 523 0.97 20.72 11.01
CA THR A 523 1.39 20.23 9.69
C THR A 523 0.28 19.35 9.09
N GLY A 524 0.00 19.53 7.80
CA GLY A 524 -1.07 18.81 7.12
C GLY A 524 -1.41 19.42 5.76
N THR A 525 -2.55 19.01 5.21
CA THR A 525 -3.08 19.58 3.95
C THR A 525 -3.61 20.99 4.19
N LEU A 526 -3.08 21.94 3.44
CA LEU A 526 -3.51 23.34 3.51
C LEU A 526 -4.67 23.59 2.52
N VAL A 527 -5.73 24.24 3.01
CA VAL A 527 -6.85 24.72 2.19
C VAL A 527 -6.99 26.21 2.40
N ALA A 528 -6.84 26.98 1.32
CA ALA A 528 -6.88 28.43 1.35
C ALA A 528 -8.25 28.99 0.93
N GLY A 529 -8.79 29.88 1.74
CA GLY A 529 -9.77 30.86 1.32
C GLY A 529 -9.09 32.14 0.83
N ALA A 530 -9.86 33.20 0.59
CA ALA A 530 -9.29 34.46 0.09
C ALA A 530 -8.38 35.16 1.10
N THR A 531 -8.72 35.13 2.39
CA THR A 531 -8.04 35.87 3.48
C THR A 531 -7.86 35.02 4.73
N TYR A 532 -8.05 33.71 4.63
CA TYR A 532 -7.96 32.75 5.73
C TYR A 532 -7.44 31.41 5.25
N LEU A 533 -6.98 30.61 6.17
CA LEU A 533 -6.36 29.31 5.92
C LEU A 533 -6.93 28.24 6.85
N PHE A 534 -7.01 27.03 6.32
CA PHE A 534 -7.23 25.81 7.08
C PHE A 534 -6.02 24.89 6.94
N CYS A 535 -5.70 24.18 8.02
CA CYS A 535 -4.78 23.05 8.00
C CYS A 535 -5.51 21.83 8.53
N LEU A 536 -5.71 20.85 7.66
CA LEU A 536 -6.24 19.54 8.02
C LEU A 536 -5.07 18.60 8.25
N THR A 537 -4.84 18.24 9.49
CA THR A 537 -3.77 17.31 9.84
C THR A 537 -4.16 15.90 9.40
N GLU A 538 -3.16 15.03 9.28
CA GLU A 538 -3.39 13.61 8.98
C GLU A 538 -4.30 12.92 10.01
N ASP A 539 -4.27 13.41 11.28
CA ASP A 539 -5.12 12.90 12.36
C ASP A 539 -6.59 13.29 12.21
N GLY A 540 -6.89 14.19 11.28
CA GLY A 540 -8.22 14.73 11.08
C GLY A 540 -8.54 15.89 12.05
N ASP A 541 -7.54 16.52 12.67
CA ASP A 541 -7.69 17.76 13.40
C ASP A 541 -7.67 18.92 12.40
N LEU A 542 -8.73 19.68 12.33
CA LEU A 542 -8.85 20.86 11.46
C LEU A 542 -8.52 22.11 12.25
N TYR A 543 -7.49 22.83 11.83
CA TYR A 543 -7.12 24.14 12.37
C TYR A 543 -7.46 25.23 11.36
N ALA A 544 -7.79 26.43 11.86
CA ALA A 544 -8.06 27.60 11.05
C ALA A 544 -7.47 28.87 11.65
N TRP A 545 -7.07 29.80 10.78
CA TRP A 545 -6.62 31.15 11.16
C TRP A 545 -6.78 32.12 9.98
N GLY A 546 -6.68 33.41 10.28
CA GLY A 546 -6.89 34.49 9.34
C GLY A 546 -8.19 35.25 9.61
N ASP A 547 -8.82 35.75 8.56
CA ASP A 547 -10.08 36.52 8.62
C ASP A 547 -11.25 35.63 9.03
N ASN A 548 -11.98 36.03 10.07
CA ASN A 548 -13.13 35.29 10.57
C ASN A 548 -14.46 36.07 10.41
N ARG A 549 -14.49 37.07 9.56
CA ARG A 549 -15.76 37.78 9.27
C ARG A 549 -16.81 36.80 8.77
N GLY A 550 -18.03 36.95 9.27
CA GLY A 550 -19.12 36.00 9.00
C GLY A 550 -18.93 34.62 9.68
N GLY A 551 -17.95 34.44 10.57
CA GLY A 551 -17.70 33.19 11.28
C GLY A 551 -17.15 32.09 10.41
N VAL A 552 -16.60 32.40 9.25
CA VAL A 552 -16.21 31.45 8.18
C VAL A 552 -15.20 30.39 8.63
N LEU A 553 -14.43 30.69 9.67
CA LEU A 553 -13.50 29.72 10.27
C LEU A 553 -14.18 28.63 11.12
N GLY A 554 -15.47 28.78 11.44
CA GLY A 554 -16.21 27.79 12.22
C GLY A 554 -15.84 27.71 13.70
N LEU A 555 -15.09 28.69 14.22
CA LEU A 555 -14.54 28.68 15.58
C LEU A 555 -15.52 29.14 16.66
N ASN A 556 -16.75 29.56 16.30
CA ASN A 556 -17.72 30.13 17.20
C ASN A 556 -17.16 31.33 18.03
N SER A 557 -16.27 32.11 17.42
CA SER A 557 -15.57 33.24 18.00
C SER A 557 -16.12 34.54 17.44
N ALA A 558 -16.33 35.54 18.29
CA ALA A 558 -16.68 36.90 17.93
C ALA A 558 -15.50 37.72 17.34
N SER A 559 -14.29 37.20 17.44
CA SER A 559 -13.08 37.83 16.89
C SER A 559 -13.14 37.84 15.36
N LEU A 560 -12.91 39.00 14.76
CA LEU A 560 -12.90 39.19 13.31
C LEU A 560 -11.61 38.65 12.66
N THR A 561 -10.57 38.40 13.45
CA THR A 561 -9.29 37.87 12.99
C THR A 561 -8.75 36.88 14.03
N ILE A 562 -8.29 35.75 13.56
CA ILE A 562 -7.61 34.70 14.34
C ILE A 562 -6.16 34.65 13.90
N SER A 563 -5.25 35.08 14.75
CA SER A 563 -3.83 35.26 14.37
C SER A 563 -2.97 34.00 14.47
N LYS A 564 -3.47 32.94 15.10
CA LYS A 564 -2.75 31.68 15.29
C LYS A 564 -3.63 30.50 14.87
N PRO A 565 -3.04 29.42 14.35
CA PRO A 565 -3.78 28.18 14.07
C PRO A 565 -4.59 27.74 15.30
N THR A 566 -5.90 27.73 15.16
CA THR A 566 -6.84 27.39 16.23
C THR A 566 -7.68 26.19 15.83
N LEU A 567 -7.80 25.22 16.71
CA LEU A 567 -8.54 23.99 16.43
C LEU A 567 -10.04 24.28 16.22
N VAL A 568 -10.57 23.92 15.08
CA VAL A 568 -11.99 24.04 14.70
C VAL A 568 -12.78 22.79 15.06
N MET A 569 -12.32 21.65 14.57
CA MET A 569 -13.02 20.37 14.67
C MET A 569 -12.02 19.21 14.60
N ARG A 570 -12.40 18.10 15.21
CA ARG A 570 -11.69 16.82 15.10
C ARG A 570 -12.45 15.83 14.23
N ASN A 571 -11.80 14.75 13.86
CA ASN A 571 -12.39 13.68 13.03
C ASN A 571 -12.83 14.17 11.64
N VAL A 572 -12.13 15.14 11.07
CA VAL A 572 -12.42 15.72 9.76
C VAL A 572 -11.77 14.87 8.67
N ALA A 573 -12.55 14.56 7.63
CA ALA A 573 -12.09 13.88 6.42
C ALA A 573 -11.72 14.89 5.32
N GLN A 574 -12.50 15.97 5.19
CA GLN A 574 -12.30 16.97 4.15
C GLN A 574 -12.82 18.35 4.61
N VAL A 575 -12.14 19.40 4.22
CA VAL A 575 -12.62 20.78 4.32
C VAL A 575 -12.61 21.39 2.92
N ALA A 576 -13.63 22.15 2.61
CA ALA A 576 -13.73 22.92 1.38
C ALA A 576 -14.27 24.32 1.71
N THR A 577 -13.73 25.33 1.05
CA THR A 577 -14.09 26.72 1.31
C THR A 577 -14.19 27.51 0.02
N SER A 578 -14.99 28.58 0.04
CA SER A 578 -15.16 29.43 -1.13
C SER A 578 -13.84 30.13 -1.49
N SER A 579 -13.44 30.00 -2.75
CA SER A 579 -12.30 30.69 -3.31
C SER A 579 -12.76 31.98 -4.02
N GLY A 580 -12.35 33.10 -3.49
CA GLY A 580 -12.49 34.38 -4.15
C GLY A 580 -13.47 35.35 -3.50
N CYS A 581 -13.00 36.60 -3.34
CA CYS A 581 -13.80 37.76 -3.01
C CYS A 581 -14.25 38.44 -4.29
N ASP A 582 -15.49 38.88 -4.35
CA ASP A 582 -15.92 39.86 -5.36
C ASP A 582 -15.65 41.26 -4.80
N PHE A 583 -14.37 41.67 -4.82
CA PHE A 583 -13.98 42.99 -4.31
C PHE A 583 -14.64 44.15 -5.08
N GLU A 584 -15.02 43.91 -6.35
CA GLU A 584 -15.61 44.93 -7.20
C GLU A 584 -17.05 45.28 -6.81
N ASN A 585 -17.78 44.36 -6.16
CA ASN A 585 -19.20 44.54 -5.82
C ASN A 585 -19.50 44.46 -4.32
N GLY A 586 -18.51 44.36 -3.45
CA GLY A 586 -18.69 44.27 -1.98
C GLY A 586 -19.41 43.01 -1.50
N ASN A 587 -19.60 42.02 -2.36
CA ASN A 587 -20.35 40.81 -2.07
C ASN A 587 -19.42 39.71 -1.60
N THR A 588 -19.34 39.51 -0.29
CA THR A 588 -18.50 38.50 0.38
C THR A 588 -19.31 37.25 0.70
N ALA A 589 -19.40 36.34 -0.26
CA ALA A 589 -20.12 35.06 -0.11
C ALA A 589 -19.22 33.99 0.50
N TRP A 590 -18.61 34.28 1.64
CA TRP A 590 -17.70 33.34 2.30
C TRP A 590 -18.47 32.19 2.95
N MET A 591 -18.14 30.97 2.61
CA MET A 591 -18.64 29.78 3.28
C MET A 591 -17.56 28.72 3.40
N THR A 592 -17.69 27.89 4.42
CA THR A 592 -16.88 26.71 4.64
C THR A 592 -17.79 25.50 4.83
N ALA A 593 -17.41 24.38 4.21
CA ALA A 593 -18.01 23.08 4.39
C ALA A 593 -16.98 22.09 4.96
N ILE A 594 -17.37 21.33 5.94
CA ILE A 594 -16.52 20.36 6.65
C ILE A 594 -17.22 19.01 6.60
N LEU A 595 -16.56 18.01 6.03
CA LEU A 595 -16.99 16.62 6.03
C LEU A 595 -16.19 15.86 7.09
N THR A 596 -16.86 15.21 8.01
CA THR A 596 -16.23 14.36 9.01
C THR A 596 -16.02 12.94 8.47
N ARG A 597 -15.11 12.18 9.07
CA ARG A 597 -14.81 10.78 8.67
C ARG A 597 -15.98 9.82 8.89
N ASP A 598 -16.89 10.17 9.81
CA ASP A 598 -18.16 9.46 10.01
C ASP A 598 -19.28 9.91 9.05
N GLY A 599 -18.94 10.73 8.03
CA GLY A 599 -19.83 11.09 6.93
C GLY A 599 -20.80 12.22 7.23
N ARG A 600 -20.65 12.97 8.32
CA ARG A 600 -21.47 14.14 8.64
C ARG A 600 -20.93 15.37 7.94
N LEU A 601 -21.83 16.17 7.38
CA LEU A 601 -21.52 17.45 6.73
C LEU A 601 -21.90 18.62 7.65
N TYR A 602 -20.97 19.55 7.79
CA TYR A 602 -21.18 20.80 8.52
C TYR A 602 -20.87 21.98 7.61
N THR A 603 -21.61 23.07 7.78
CA THR A 603 -21.40 24.30 7.01
C THR A 603 -21.48 25.53 7.89
N VAL A 604 -20.82 26.62 7.46
CA VAL A 604 -20.80 27.91 8.15
C VAL A 604 -20.53 29.05 7.15
N GLY A 605 -21.01 30.23 7.42
CA GLY A 605 -20.75 31.44 6.66
C GLY A 605 -21.98 31.99 5.94
N ALA A 606 -21.77 32.61 4.78
CA ALA A 606 -22.82 33.25 3.97
C ALA A 606 -23.81 32.24 3.42
N ASN A 607 -25.10 32.63 3.34
CA ASN A 607 -26.19 31.77 2.88
C ASN A 607 -27.25 32.48 2.02
N ALA A 608 -26.95 33.63 1.46
CA ALA A 608 -27.93 34.43 0.71
C ALA A 608 -28.54 33.66 -0.48
N SER A 609 -27.82 32.70 -1.06
CA SER A 609 -28.27 31.82 -2.12
C SER A 609 -28.70 30.41 -1.65
N GLY A 610 -28.72 30.16 -0.36
CA GLY A 610 -28.99 28.81 0.21
C GLY A 610 -27.80 27.86 0.16
N GLN A 611 -26.60 28.36 -0.11
CA GLN A 611 -25.38 27.55 -0.36
C GLN A 611 -24.94 26.72 0.84
N LEU A 612 -25.37 27.02 2.06
CA LEU A 612 -25.08 26.20 3.25
C LEU A 612 -25.83 24.84 3.23
N GLY A 613 -26.81 24.66 2.34
CA GLY A 613 -27.58 23.40 2.26
C GLY A 613 -28.47 23.14 3.48
N ARG A 614 -28.72 24.16 4.28
CA ARG A 614 -29.62 24.16 5.43
C ARG A 614 -30.86 25.00 5.13
N LYS A 615 -32.00 24.73 5.76
CA LYS A 615 -33.24 25.48 5.52
C LYS A 615 -33.03 26.99 5.72
N GLY A 616 -33.50 27.80 4.76
CA GLY A 616 -33.45 29.25 4.79
C GLY A 616 -32.25 29.83 4.03
N THR A 617 -32.14 31.15 4.05
CA THR A 617 -31.12 31.93 3.34
C THR A 617 -30.35 32.88 4.26
N VAL A 618 -30.48 32.70 5.57
CA VAL A 618 -29.77 33.50 6.56
C VAL A 618 -28.33 32.95 6.75
N SER A 619 -27.36 33.86 6.69
CA SER A 619 -25.97 33.57 6.99
C SER A 619 -25.83 33.10 8.43
N ASP A 620 -24.96 32.12 8.67
CA ASP A 620 -24.77 31.57 9.99
C ASP A 620 -23.27 31.52 10.34
N ALA A 621 -22.90 32.26 11.38
CA ALA A 621 -21.54 32.31 11.89
C ALA A 621 -21.16 31.09 12.77
N ARG A 622 -22.06 30.14 12.95
CA ARG A 622 -21.86 28.94 13.73
C ARG A 622 -21.90 27.71 12.82
N LEU A 623 -21.01 26.77 13.07
CA LEU A 623 -21.05 25.47 12.40
C LEU A 623 -22.40 24.79 12.66
N GLY A 624 -23.11 24.48 11.60
CA GLY A 624 -24.37 23.76 11.64
C GLY A 624 -24.32 22.52 10.81
N GLN A 625 -24.88 21.44 11.34
CA GLN A 625 -24.97 20.18 10.59
C GLN A 625 -25.98 20.28 9.45
N VAL A 626 -25.61 19.76 8.30
CA VAL A 626 -26.45 19.65 7.11
C VAL A 626 -27.20 18.31 7.13
N SER A 627 -28.51 18.34 6.89
CA SER A 627 -29.27 17.12 6.69
C SER A 627 -29.10 16.68 5.22
N PHE A 628 -28.42 15.59 5.00
CA PHE A 628 -28.23 14.96 3.70
C PHE A 628 -28.63 13.48 3.76
N SER A 629 -29.45 13.04 2.81
CA SER A 629 -29.88 11.63 2.74
C SER A 629 -28.89 10.85 1.88
N GLY A 630 -28.03 10.07 2.51
CA GLY A 630 -27.03 9.26 1.84
C GLY A 630 -25.63 9.45 2.43
N LYS A 631 -24.72 8.54 2.07
CA LYS A 631 -23.32 8.61 2.50
C LYS A 631 -22.57 9.55 1.55
N ILE A 632 -21.93 10.59 2.11
CA ILE A 632 -21.13 11.54 1.35
C ILE A 632 -19.73 10.97 1.12
N ARG A 633 -19.27 10.98 -0.13
CA ARG A 633 -17.91 10.61 -0.54
C ARG A 633 -16.97 11.82 -0.55
N SER A 634 -17.41 12.95 -1.10
CA SER A 634 -16.61 14.18 -1.17
C SER A 634 -17.47 15.44 -1.30
N ILE A 635 -16.85 16.58 -1.00
CA ILE A 635 -17.47 17.90 -1.06
C ILE A 635 -16.60 18.86 -1.88
N SER A 636 -17.24 19.85 -2.54
CA SER A 636 -16.54 20.94 -3.21
C SER A 636 -17.38 22.22 -3.13
N VAL A 637 -16.74 23.36 -2.89
CA VAL A 637 -17.39 24.65 -2.66
C VAL A 637 -16.95 25.65 -3.72
N GLY A 638 -17.93 26.23 -4.42
CA GLY A 638 -17.74 27.35 -5.32
C GLY A 638 -17.82 28.69 -4.58
N HIS A 639 -18.16 29.78 -5.30
CA HIS A 639 -18.34 31.08 -4.64
C HIS A 639 -19.61 31.11 -3.77
N ASP A 640 -20.72 30.66 -4.30
CA ASP A 640 -22.06 30.74 -3.71
C ASP A 640 -22.93 29.51 -4.02
N HIS A 641 -22.28 28.37 -4.29
CA HIS A 641 -22.86 27.04 -4.40
C HIS A 641 -21.95 25.99 -3.84
N MET A 642 -22.51 24.85 -3.46
CA MET A 642 -21.79 23.70 -2.94
C MET A 642 -22.19 22.45 -3.70
N LEU A 643 -21.22 21.57 -3.93
CA LEU A 643 -21.38 20.26 -4.52
C LEU A 643 -21.11 19.18 -3.49
N VAL A 644 -21.89 18.13 -3.57
CA VAL A 644 -21.72 16.89 -2.79
C VAL A 644 -21.75 15.72 -3.75
N LEU A 645 -20.73 14.87 -3.70
CA LEU A 645 -20.70 13.59 -4.38
C LEU A 645 -21.02 12.50 -3.35
N ASP A 646 -22.07 11.75 -3.59
CA ASP A 646 -22.43 10.64 -2.69
C ASP A 646 -21.69 9.34 -3.02
N ALA A 647 -21.82 8.35 -2.15
CA ALA A 647 -21.15 7.05 -2.30
C ALA A 647 -21.66 6.24 -3.53
N ASN A 648 -22.82 6.58 -4.06
CA ASN A 648 -23.41 5.94 -5.25
C ASN A 648 -22.99 6.63 -6.56
N GLY A 649 -22.09 7.60 -6.50
CA GLY A 649 -21.65 8.34 -7.69
C GLY A 649 -22.67 9.38 -8.18
N VAL A 650 -23.64 9.79 -7.34
CA VAL A 650 -24.58 10.86 -7.70
C VAL A 650 -24.00 12.20 -7.24
N LEU A 651 -23.94 13.15 -8.16
CA LEU A 651 -23.55 14.52 -7.91
C LEU A 651 -24.76 15.36 -7.54
N TRP A 652 -24.69 16.01 -6.39
CA TRP A 652 -25.72 16.90 -5.86
C TRP A 652 -25.19 18.34 -5.77
N GLY A 653 -26.06 19.30 -5.98
CA GLY A 653 -25.73 20.71 -5.87
C GLY A 653 -26.75 21.50 -5.04
N VAL A 654 -26.31 22.56 -4.37
CA VAL A 654 -27.13 23.47 -3.58
C VAL A 654 -26.56 24.90 -3.64
N GLY A 655 -27.39 25.91 -3.56
CA GLY A 655 -27.01 27.31 -3.60
C GLY A 655 -27.38 28.00 -4.90
N ASN A 656 -26.55 28.94 -5.37
CA ASN A 656 -26.76 29.74 -6.55
C ASN A 656 -26.76 28.88 -7.84
N ASN A 657 -27.70 29.18 -8.72
CA ASN A 657 -27.82 28.54 -10.03
C ASN A 657 -28.07 29.59 -11.17
N SER A 658 -27.78 30.86 -10.92
CA SER A 658 -28.04 31.93 -11.89
C SER A 658 -27.34 31.74 -13.24
N TYR A 659 -26.31 30.89 -13.27
CA TYR A 659 -25.57 30.51 -14.47
C TYR A 659 -25.85 29.08 -14.93
N GLY A 660 -26.72 28.33 -14.25
CA GLY A 660 -27.01 26.94 -14.53
C GLY A 660 -26.00 25.96 -13.91
N GLN A 661 -25.19 26.41 -12.95
CA GLN A 661 -24.06 25.64 -12.39
C GLN A 661 -24.48 24.40 -11.60
N ILE A 662 -25.73 24.26 -11.16
CA ILE A 662 -26.24 23.08 -10.45
C ILE A 662 -27.51 22.47 -11.11
N ARG A 663 -27.84 22.85 -12.35
CA ARG A 663 -29.00 22.33 -13.10
C ARG A 663 -30.34 22.42 -12.37
N ALA A 664 -30.54 23.37 -11.47
CA ALA A 664 -31.83 23.56 -10.82
C ALA A 664 -32.78 24.38 -11.76
N SER A 665 -34.09 24.23 -11.58
CA SER A 665 -35.10 25.03 -12.29
C SER A 665 -35.15 26.49 -11.83
N ALA A 666 -34.77 26.73 -10.56
CA ALA A 666 -34.71 28.09 -9.98
C ALA A 666 -33.30 28.67 -10.10
N SER A 667 -33.16 29.99 -9.96
CA SER A 667 -31.87 30.70 -9.92
C SER A 667 -31.04 30.41 -8.64
N SER A 668 -31.66 29.82 -7.61
CA SER A 668 -31.00 29.34 -6.39
C SER A 668 -31.87 28.28 -5.71
N THR A 669 -31.26 27.47 -4.84
CA THR A 669 -31.97 26.45 -4.05
C THR A 669 -31.35 26.29 -2.64
N THR A 670 -32.21 26.08 -1.65
CA THR A 670 -31.83 25.78 -0.27
C THR A 670 -31.81 24.26 0.04
N SER A 671 -32.15 23.44 -0.95
CA SER A 671 -32.15 21.98 -0.87
C SER A 671 -31.28 21.39 -1.95
N PHE A 672 -30.63 20.28 -1.68
CA PHE A 672 -29.81 19.58 -2.68
C PHE A 672 -30.65 19.10 -3.86
N VAL A 673 -30.19 19.40 -5.05
CA VAL A 673 -30.75 18.93 -6.34
C VAL A 673 -29.75 18.01 -7.01
N ARG A 674 -30.28 17.00 -7.70
CA ARG A 674 -29.46 16.07 -8.46
C ARG A 674 -28.91 16.75 -9.72
N VAL A 675 -27.58 16.71 -9.88
CA VAL A 675 -26.88 17.36 -11.00
C VAL A 675 -26.51 16.32 -12.07
N ALA A 676 -25.93 15.21 -11.69
CA ALA A 676 -25.48 14.15 -12.60
C ALA A 676 -25.35 12.81 -11.86
N ASP A 677 -25.28 11.73 -12.64
CA ASP A 677 -25.06 10.37 -12.18
C ASP A 677 -23.73 9.84 -12.67
N HIS A 678 -23.29 8.73 -12.08
CA HIS A 678 -22.08 8.03 -12.48
C HIS A 678 -20.83 8.93 -12.44
N VAL A 679 -20.77 9.85 -11.47
CA VAL A 679 -19.71 10.82 -11.33
C VAL A 679 -18.57 10.21 -10.48
N THR A 680 -17.35 10.33 -10.98
CA THR A 680 -16.14 9.85 -10.29
C THR A 680 -15.34 10.97 -9.63
N ALA A 681 -15.38 12.19 -10.20
CA ALA A 681 -14.70 13.37 -9.66
C ALA A 681 -15.50 14.64 -9.94
N MET A 682 -15.33 15.66 -9.10
CA MET A 682 -16.00 16.95 -9.23
C MET A 682 -15.14 18.11 -8.74
N ALA A 683 -15.41 19.30 -9.29
CA ALA A 683 -14.84 20.55 -8.80
C ALA A 683 -15.85 21.69 -8.98
N ALA A 684 -16.04 22.50 -7.94
CA ALA A 684 -16.81 23.73 -8.00
C ALA A 684 -15.87 24.92 -8.25
N GLY A 685 -16.10 25.63 -9.32
CA GLY A 685 -15.47 26.90 -9.61
C GLY A 685 -16.30 28.08 -9.08
N ARG A 686 -15.91 29.32 -9.42
CA ARG A 686 -16.62 30.52 -8.93
C ARG A 686 -18.11 30.48 -9.26
N ARG A 687 -18.49 30.20 -10.52
CA ARG A 687 -19.86 30.15 -11.04
C ARG A 687 -20.04 28.99 -12.01
N SER A 688 -19.30 27.91 -11.80
CA SER A 688 -19.27 26.75 -12.68
C SER A 688 -19.05 25.49 -11.91
N THR A 689 -19.48 24.38 -12.46
CA THR A 689 -19.27 23.02 -11.97
C THR A 689 -18.59 22.22 -13.06
N LEU A 690 -17.53 21.51 -12.71
CA LEU A 690 -16.88 20.51 -13.54
C LEU A 690 -17.06 19.15 -12.89
N TYR A 691 -17.29 18.12 -13.68
CA TYR A 691 -17.29 16.75 -13.20
C TYR A 691 -16.84 15.75 -14.26
N ILE A 692 -16.34 14.62 -13.80
CA ILE A 692 -15.90 13.50 -14.65
C ILE A 692 -16.83 12.32 -14.37
N ASP A 693 -17.32 11.66 -15.42
CA ASP A 693 -18.13 10.44 -15.30
C ASP A 693 -17.27 9.16 -15.17
N GLU A 694 -17.92 8.02 -15.02
CA GLU A 694 -17.27 6.71 -14.94
C GLU A 694 -16.50 6.30 -16.21
N ASN A 695 -16.78 6.95 -17.34
CA ASN A 695 -16.10 6.74 -18.62
C ASN A 695 -14.96 7.76 -18.85
N ALA A 696 -14.51 8.44 -17.80
CA ALA A 696 -13.48 9.49 -17.81
C ALA A 696 -13.81 10.70 -18.71
N ARG A 697 -15.11 10.97 -18.98
CA ARG A 697 -15.56 12.12 -19.76
C ARG A 697 -15.73 13.33 -18.85
N LEU A 698 -15.16 14.45 -19.26
CA LEU A 698 -15.27 15.73 -18.54
C LEU A 698 -16.52 16.49 -19.01
N TYR A 699 -17.30 16.99 -18.06
CA TYR A 699 -18.48 17.83 -18.27
C TYR A 699 -18.32 19.14 -17.51
N GLY A 700 -18.93 20.21 -18.10
CA GLY A 700 -18.94 21.54 -17.51
C GLY A 700 -20.33 22.12 -17.50
N LEU A 701 -20.70 22.82 -16.42
CA LEU A 701 -21.98 23.51 -16.24
C LEU A 701 -21.73 24.93 -15.74
N GLY A 702 -22.57 25.87 -16.14
CA GLY A 702 -22.57 27.23 -15.61
C GLY A 702 -21.84 28.24 -16.49
N ASP A 703 -21.14 29.18 -15.85
CA ASP A 703 -20.46 30.30 -16.51
C ASP A 703 -19.28 29.82 -17.36
N ASN A 704 -19.40 29.99 -18.69
CA ASN A 704 -18.37 29.65 -19.67
C ASN A 704 -17.64 30.88 -20.25
N ARG A 705 -17.80 32.05 -19.66
CA ARG A 705 -17.02 33.21 -20.07
C ARG A 705 -15.53 32.87 -20.10
N TRP A 706 -14.84 33.39 -21.11
CA TRP A 706 -13.43 33.07 -21.40
C TRP A 706 -13.20 31.66 -21.97
N ASN A 707 -14.26 30.97 -22.43
CA ASN A 707 -14.18 29.61 -23.00
C ASN A 707 -13.45 28.60 -22.06
N LYS A 708 -13.61 28.76 -20.74
CA LYS A 708 -12.88 27.96 -19.75
C LYS A 708 -13.35 26.52 -19.65
N MET A 709 -14.51 26.19 -20.22
CA MET A 709 -15.03 24.82 -20.21
C MET A 709 -15.07 24.23 -21.63
N VAL A 710 -15.55 24.99 -22.63
CA VAL A 710 -15.63 24.54 -24.03
C VAL A 710 -15.27 25.70 -24.92
N ALA A 711 -14.30 25.53 -25.84
CA ALA A 711 -13.97 26.54 -26.85
C ALA A 711 -15.13 26.76 -27.83
N GLY A 712 -15.53 28.01 -28.04
CA GLY A 712 -16.64 28.36 -28.95
C GLY A 712 -18.03 28.10 -28.41
N GLY A 713 -18.17 27.64 -27.16
CA GLY A 713 -19.47 27.59 -26.47
C GLY A 713 -19.97 28.98 -26.07
N GLY A 714 -21.27 29.15 -25.86
CA GLY A 714 -21.84 30.38 -25.32
C GLY A 714 -21.36 30.67 -23.90
N ASP A 715 -21.70 31.86 -23.36
CA ASP A 715 -21.29 32.29 -22.01
C ASP A 715 -21.87 31.42 -20.89
N ARG A 716 -22.80 30.54 -21.18
CA ARG A 716 -23.43 29.57 -20.27
C ARG A 716 -23.54 28.21 -20.96
N LEU A 717 -23.27 27.14 -20.22
CA LEU A 717 -23.41 25.74 -20.65
C LEU A 717 -24.38 24.99 -19.76
#